data_f1c1c1eb79aaef8938cc74754ef0ffb6
#
_entry.id   f1c1c1eb79aaef8938cc74754ef0ffb6
#
_cell.length_a   1.000
_cell.length_b   1.000
_cell.length_c   1.000
_cell.angle_alpha   90.00
_cell.angle_beta   90.00
_cell.angle_gamma   90.00
#
_symmetry.space_group_name_H-M   'P 1'
#
loop_
_entity.id
_entity.type
_entity.pdbx_description
1 polymer ?
#
loop_
_entity_poly.entity_id
_entity_poly.type
_entity_poly.pdbx_seq_one_letter_code
_entity_poly.pdbx_strand_id
1 'polypeptide(L)'
;MALRNNPFYILRVSCSAGRREIALASDEMSLLLDSEICSKAQNELINVNKRLSAEINWFIDVDANTIDQIRSNIDNSEPISTDGLISLSRLNATLYNFSLTEFEDNFELGYSVLEIDEQYTTLNVDEIVGLINNNRDTAKLALVKAQDVITELGKKREEIRQIITEKLSSLNQDDYIQLATMIAEKCVADIEYEDGVVLSDVIDQYEVRIQSALEDSTDEIEKHIERIKSLANDSAVSENIDSLIRRVEKWDVLAQPLQLNSQASGIPHEISEHLGTELRSLALYLHNERGLTKEALTLINAMKSVFAELSELSELFDSDSGALNNLLDGQKEAEEIINEFNSFQKQSENILSFSTPTIVDYYVECIKKLNRRLKALDVDSATKNKIRENLCYMARGTAIELHNTKHQTDYAIKIVSTLLDEFNDMSLLQNKLNEDSMALKRQSALSDSSVNKSSSSGNKGCLTGVLILVGIIVICAIISTLGKCSNNANKSSSINSQGYSNSYSSSKSSSTTIYSDQTTSNQIIELSDANFETYFSLDTDAEFVGDEVTITYSISPIGSSDYNNPDSSDYIEVEIGAVVSMLQYNYGDPEYNETHSITLEKSNGYTDSGSFSFTYYSLSETVYWLAEVTSCSGQICE
;
A
#
# COMPACT_ATOMS: atom_id res chain seq x y z
N MET A 1 -23.45 -2.57 -33.56
CA MET A 1 -24.88 -2.19 -33.44
C MET A 1 -25.55 -2.26 -34.79
N ALA A 2 -26.59 -3.02 -34.93
CA ALA A 2 -27.21 -3.17 -36.25
C ALA A 2 -28.45 -2.28 -36.35
N LEU A 3 -28.29 -0.92 -36.41
CA LEU A 3 -29.40 -0.01 -36.68
C LEU A 3 -30.18 -0.41 -37.95
N ARG A 4 -29.49 -1.02 -38.93
CA ARG A 4 -30.10 -1.58 -40.14
C ARG A 4 -31.11 -2.72 -39.85
N ASN A 5 -30.94 -3.40 -38.74
CA ASN A 5 -31.85 -4.49 -38.31
C ASN A 5 -32.98 -3.99 -37.41
N ASN A 6 -32.99 -2.69 -37.05
CA ASN A 6 -34.05 -2.15 -36.20
C ASN A 6 -35.36 -2.12 -37.00
N PRO A 7 -36.48 -2.60 -36.43
CA PRO A 7 -37.79 -2.66 -37.10
C PRO A 7 -38.29 -1.30 -37.61
N PHE A 8 -38.01 -0.18 -36.91
CA PHE A 8 -38.34 1.18 -37.36
C PHE A 8 -37.57 1.60 -38.61
N TYR A 9 -36.31 1.14 -38.73
CA TYR A 9 -35.53 1.34 -39.96
C TYR A 9 -36.07 0.47 -41.10
N ILE A 10 -36.30 -0.81 -40.87
CA ILE A 10 -36.72 -1.76 -41.91
C ILE A 10 -38.05 -1.35 -42.50
N LEU A 11 -39.05 -1.01 -41.69
CA LEU A 11 -40.39 -0.64 -42.17
C LEU A 11 -40.51 0.87 -42.46
N ARG A 12 -39.48 1.66 -42.24
CA ARG A 12 -39.46 3.13 -42.46
C ARG A 12 -40.62 3.88 -41.79
N VAL A 13 -41.11 3.37 -40.64
CA VAL A 13 -42.20 3.96 -39.86
C VAL A 13 -41.68 4.87 -38.73
N SER A 14 -42.53 5.75 -38.22
CA SER A 14 -42.21 6.60 -37.04
C SER A 14 -42.41 5.81 -35.74
N CYS A 15 -41.84 6.29 -34.63
CA CYS A 15 -42.05 5.70 -33.30
C CYS A 15 -43.52 5.87 -32.84
N SER A 16 -44.29 6.78 -33.41
CA SER A 16 -45.70 7.00 -33.15
C SER A 16 -46.63 6.20 -34.09
N ALA A 17 -46.07 5.36 -34.97
CA ALA A 17 -46.86 4.54 -35.91
C ALA A 17 -47.74 3.51 -35.19
N GLY A 18 -49.03 3.51 -35.54
CA GLY A 18 -50.00 2.60 -35.01
C GLY A 18 -50.05 1.25 -35.78
N ARG A 19 -50.76 0.24 -35.25
CA ARG A 19 -50.80 -1.12 -35.84
C ARG A 19 -51.17 -1.14 -37.31
N ARG A 20 -52.13 -0.29 -37.76
CA ARG A 20 -52.56 -0.24 -39.17
C ARG A 20 -51.45 0.31 -40.07
N GLU A 21 -50.77 1.32 -39.61
CA GLU A 21 -49.67 1.96 -40.35
C GLU A 21 -48.49 1.01 -40.46
N ILE A 22 -48.11 0.29 -39.37
CA ILE A 22 -47.08 -0.73 -39.37
C ILE A 22 -47.43 -1.88 -40.36
N ALA A 23 -48.70 -2.30 -40.43
CA ALA A 23 -49.10 -3.35 -41.37
C ALA A 23 -48.99 -2.90 -42.82
N LEU A 24 -49.46 -1.68 -43.12
CA LEU A 24 -49.35 -1.12 -44.49
C LEU A 24 -47.89 -0.95 -44.90
N ALA A 25 -47.02 -0.45 -44.01
CA ALA A 25 -45.61 -0.30 -44.24
C ALA A 25 -44.90 -1.64 -44.46
N SER A 26 -45.32 -2.70 -43.76
CA SER A 26 -44.80 -4.04 -43.95
C SER A 26 -45.15 -4.58 -45.37
N ASP A 27 -46.39 -4.36 -45.82
CA ASP A 27 -46.84 -4.76 -47.15
C ASP A 27 -46.08 -3.98 -48.25
N GLU A 28 -45.90 -2.68 -48.08
CA GLU A 28 -45.14 -1.82 -49.01
C GLU A 28 -43.65 -2.19 -49.05
N MET A 29 -43.02 -2.37 -47.89
CA MET A 29 -41.59 -2.71 -47.84
C MET A 29 -41.30 -4.13 -48.34
N SER A 30 -42.26 -5.03 -48.28
CA SER A 30 -42.14 -6.39 -48.86
C SER A 30 -42.05 -6.42 -50.38
N LEU A 31 -42.32 -5.29 -51.05
CA LEU A 31 -42.04 -5.11 -52.48
C LEU A 31 -40.56 -4.78 -52.77
N LEU A 32 -39.84 -4.33 -51.78
CA LEU A 32 -38.46 -3.85 -51.89
C LEU A 32 -37.44 -4.72 -51.17
N LEU A 33 -37.88 -5.36 -50.09
CA LEU A 33 -37.08 -6.20 -49.19
C LEU A 33 -37.67 -7.59 -49.12
N ASP A 34 -36.96 -8.53 -48.48
CA ASP A 34 -37.47 -9.87 -48.19
C ASP A 34 -38.74 -9.79 -47.30
N SER A 35 -39.79 -10.46 -47.69
CA SER A 35 -41.08 -10.46 -47.01
C SER A 35 -41.02 -11.08 -45.62
N GLU A 36 -40.08 -12.00 -45.36
CA GLU A 36 -39.86 -12.59 -44.03
C GLU A 36 -39.26 -11.55 -43.08
N ILE A 37 -38.30 -10.74 -43.56
CA ILE A 37 -37.69 -9.62 -42.78
C ILE A 37 -38.79 -8.60 -42.41
N CYS A 38 -39.61 -8.21 -43.38
CA CYS A 38 -40.70 -7.24 -43.15
C CYS A 38 -41.76 -7.79 -42.16
N SER A 39 -42.16 -9.05 -42.31
CA SER A 39 -43.10 -9.70 -41.42
C SER A 39 -42.53 -9.83 -39.98
N LYS A 40 -41.25 -10.13 -39.85
CA LYS A 40 -40.57 -10.17 -38.54
C LYS A 40 -40.57 -8.79 -37.89
N ALA A 41 -40.18 -7.74 -38.61
CA ALA A 41 -40.17 -6.35 -38.14
C ALA A 41 -41.58 -5.90 -37.71
N GLN A 42 -42.63 -6.22 -38.50
CA GLN A 42 -44.02 -5.97 -38.14
C GLN A 42 -44.40 -6.63 -36.82
N ASN A 43 -44.09 -7.94 -36.66
CA ASN A 43 -44.40 -8.71 -35.45
C ASN A 43 -43.68 -8.13 -34.22
N GLU A 44 -42.47 -7.66 -34.37
CA GLU A 44 -41.69 -7.02 -33.31
C GLU A 44 -42.30 -5.68 -32.89
N LEU A 45 -42.72 -4.83 -33.80
CA LEU A 45 -43.38 -3.55 -33.48
C LEU A 45 -44.79 -3.68 -32.91
N ILE A 46 -45.51 -4.79 -33.22
CA ILE A 46 -46.84 -5.05 -32.65
C ILE A 46 -46.75 -5.65 -31.24
N ASN A 47 -45.67 -6.37 -30.92
CA ASN A 47 -45.44 -6.95 -29.61
C ASN A 47 -44.89 -5.88 -28.65
N VAL A 48 -45.56 -5.67 -27.52
CA VAL A 48 -45.27 -4.61 -26.57
C VAL A 48 -43.81 -4.60 -26.08
N ASN A 49 -43.30 -5.79 -25.71
CA ASN A 49 -41.94 -5.92 -25.16
C ASN A 49 -40.87 -5.84 -26.24
N LYS A 50 -41.06 -6.47 -27.39
CA LYS A 50 -40.10 -6.39 -28.51
C LYS A 50 -40.04 -4.99 -29.10
N ARG A 51 -41.18 -4.27 -29.11
CA ARG A 51 -41.22 -2.86 -29.52
C ARG A 51 -40.42 -1.98 -28.57
N LEU A 52 -40.45 -2.23 -27.25
CA LEU A 52 -39.66 -1.47 -26.29
C LEU A 52 -38.16 -1.62 -26.59
N SER A 53 -37.73 -2.86 -26.87
CA SER A 53 -36.34 -3.08 -27.29
C SER A 53 -35.97 -2.31 -28.59
N ALA A 54 -36.90 -2.29 -29.56
CA ALA A 54 -36.68 -1.51 -30.79
C ALA A 54 -36.67 0.00 -30.53
N GLU A 55 -37.53 0.53 -29.65
CA GLU A 55 -37.56 1.94 -29.26
C GLU A 55 -36.30 2.39 -28.51
N ILE A 56 -35.78 1.60 -27.58
CA ILE A 56 -34.51 1.86 -26.87
C ILE A 56 -33.32 1.91 -27.84
N ASN A 57 -33.35 1.13 -28.91
CA ASN A 57 -32.31 1.07 -29.92
C ASN A 57 -32.60 1.91 -31.17
N TRP A 58 -33.42 2.97 -31.03
CA TRP A 58 -33.78 3.87 -32.14
C TRP A 58 -33.79 5.33 -31.69
N PHE A 59 -34.23 6.22 -32.57
CA PHE A 59 -34.30 7.67 -32.38
C PHE A 59 -35.73 8.07 -32.04
N ILE A 60 -36.07 8.16 -30.76
CA ILE A 60 -37.46 8.29 -30.27
C ILE A 60 -37.96 9.71 -30.15
N ASP A 61 -37.07 10.72 -30.16
CA ASP A 61 -37.31 12.15 -29.92
C ASP A 61 -36.97 13.02 -31.12
N VAL A 62 -36.88 12.43 -32.32
CA VAL A 62 -36.40 13.11 -33.53
C VAL A 62 -37.51 13.36 -34.52
N ASP A 63 -37.52 14.54 -35.14
CA ASP A 63 -38.48 14.90 -36.18
C ASP A 63 -38.29 14.10 -37.49
N ALA A 64 -39.32 14.13 -38.36
CA ALA A 64 -39.34 13.30 -39.58
C ALA A 64 -38.20 13.65 -40.56
N ASN A 65 -37.79 14.92 -40.68
CA ASN A 65 -36.73 15.27 -41.61
C ASN A 65 -35.38 14.78 -41.11
N THR A 66 -35.11 14.93 -39.80
CA THR A 66 -33.89 14.44 -39.17
C THR A 66 -33.80 12.90 -39.23
N ILE A 67 -34.94 12.18 -39.04
CA ILE A 67 -34.95 10.73 -39.15
C ILE A 67 -34.69 10.23 -40.56
N ASP A 68 -35.18 10.94 -41.58
CA ASP A 68 -34.88 10.60 -43.00
C ASP A 68 -33.41 10.84 -43.33
N GLN A 69 -32.78 11.86 -42.78
CA GLN A 69 -31.36 12.10 -42.89
C GLN A 69 -30.53 11.01 -42.20
N ILE A 70 -30.92 10.62 -40.97
CA ILE A 70 -30.32 9.50 -40.22
C ILE A 70 -30.41 8.20 -41.04
N ARG A 71 -31.57 7.92 -41.63
CA ARG A 71 -31.75 6.72 -42.48
C ARG A 71 -30.83 6.77 -43.71
N SER A 72 -30.68 7.94 -44.36
CA SER A 72 -29.76 8.11 -45.47
C SER A 72 -28.30 7.84 -45.08
N ASN A 73 -27.89 8.35 -43.91
CA ASN A 73 -26.52 8.11 -43.41
C ASN A 73 -26.31 6.61 -43.10
N ILE A 74 -27.31 5.94 -42.50
CA ILE A 74 -27.25 4.48 -42.27
C ILE A 74 -27.17 3.72 -43.59
N ASP A 75 -27.97 4.09 -44.62
CA ASP A 75 -27.96 3.46 -45.93
C ASP A 75 -26.57 3.57 -46.59
N ASN A 76 -25.90 4.72 -46.46
CA ASN A 76 -24.59 5.00 -47.00
C ASN A 76 -23.40 4.55 -46.15
N SER A 77 -23.65 4.07 -44.92
CA SER A 77 -22.60 3.82 -43.90
C SER A 77 -21.80 5.10 -43.57
N GLU A 78 -22.48 6.24 -43.50
CA GLU A 78 -21.93 7.55 -43.14
C GLU A 78 -22.22 7.84 -41.64
N PRO A 79 -21.35 8.61 -40.96
CA PRO A 79 -21.59 9.03 -39.59
C PRO A 79 -22.88 9.83 -39.42
N ILE A 80 -23.58 9.63 -38.31
CA ILE A 80 -24.77 10.38 -37.91
C ILE A 80 -24.33 11.59 -37.07
N SER A 81 -24.79 12.81 -37.47
CA SER A 81 -24.55 13.99 -36.61
C SER A 81 -25.22 13.82 -35.23
N THR A 82 -24.48 14.07 -34.18
CA THR A 82 -24.98 14.09 -32.81
C THR A 82 -25.55 15.45 -32.40
N ASP A 83 -25.40 16.47 -33.25
CA ASP A 83 -25.89 17.83 -33.00
C ASP A 83 -27.42 17.85 -32.90
N GLY A 84 -27.93 18.43 -31.82
CA GLY A 84 -29.37 18.53 -31.55
C GLY A 84 -30.04 17.23 -31.12
N LEU A 85 -29.33 16.10 -31.12
CA LEU A 85 -29.82 14.86 -30.48
C LEU A 85 -29.63 14.94 -28.96
N ILE A 86 -30.59 14.40 -28.21
CA ILE A 86 -30.57 14.40 -26.75
C ILE A 86 -30.63 12.98 -26.21
N SER A 87 -30.12 12.81 -24.99
CA SER A 87 -30.31 11.60 -24.20
C SER A 87 -30.03 10.31 -24.99
N LEU A 88 -30.99 9.39 -25.06
CA LEU A 88 -30.87 8.08 -25.69
C LEU A 88 -30.58 8.15 -27.21
N SER A 89 -31.15 9.11 -27.92
CA SER A 89 -30.90 9.27 -29.36
C SER A 89 -29.46 9.66 -29.67
N ARG A 90 -28.85 10.50 -28.83
CA ARG A 90 -27.42 10.86 -28.92
C ARG A 90 -26.56 9.62 -28.70
N LEU A 91 -26.79 8.86 -27.63
CA LEU A 91 -26.06 7.62 -27.35
C LEU A 91 -26.15 6.63 -28.53
N ASN A 92 -27.34 6.45 -29.14
CA ASN A 92 -27.51 5.57 -30.27
C ASN A 92 -26.71 6.02 -31.50
N ALA A 93 -26.63 7.33 -31.76
CA ALA A 93 -25.81 7.91 -32.84
C ALA A 93 -24.30 7.73 -32.55
N THR A 94 -23.87 8.04 -31.30
CA THR A 94 -22.47 7.86 -30.88
C THR A 94 -22.02 6.41 -31.02
N LEU A 95 -22.83 5.44 -30.56
CA LEU A 95 -22.52 4.01 -30.70
C LEU A 95 -22.44 3.56 -32.17
N TYR A 96 -23.32 4.08 -33.04
CA TYR A 96 -23.27 3.80 -34.47
C TYR A 96 -21.98 4.35 -35.06
N ASN A 97 -21.64 5.61 -34.78
CA ASN A 97 -20.41 6.23 -35.26
C ASN A 97 -19.17 5.48 -34.75
N PHE A 98 -19.13 5.16 -33.47
CA PHE A 98 -18.05 4.36 -32.86
C PHE A 98 -17.85 3.01 -33.60
N SER A 99 -18.95 2.35 -33.99
CA SER A 99 -18.85 1.09 -34.73
C SER A 99 -18.29 1.23 -36.14
N LEU A 100 -18.45 2.41 -36.78
CA LEU A 100 -17.92 2.71 -38.12
C LEU A 100 -16.48 3.22 -38.10
N THR A 101 -16.07 3.90 -37.03
CA THR A 101 -14.76 4.57 -36.94
C THR A 101 -13.65 3.55 -36.83
N GLU A 102 -12.63 3.67 -37.67
CA GLU A 102 -11.33 3.03 -37.45
C GLU A 102 -10.43 4.08 -36.80
N PHE A 103 -10.06 3.82 -35.53
CA PHE A 103 -9.26 4.74 -34.75
C PHE A 103 -7.80 4.60 -35.11
N GLU A 104 -7.14 5.72 -35.40
CA GLU A 104 -5.70 5.78 -35.71
C GLU A 104 -4.86 5.89 -34.43
N ASP A 105 -5.47 6.31 -33.32
CA ASP A 105 -4.82 6.62 -32.04
C ASP A 105 -5.64 6.04 -30.86
N ASN A 106 -4.92 5.46 -29.90
CA ASN A 106 -5.50 4.88 -28.68
C ASN A 106 -6.18 5.94 -27.80
N PHE A 107 -5.69 7.18 -27.81
CA PHE A 107 -6.32 8.28 -27.08
C PHE A 107 -7.69 8.63 -27.65
N GLU A 108 -7.82 8.68 -28.97
CA GLU A 108 -9.10 8.93 -29.65
C GLU A 108 -10.12 7.82 -29.33
N LEU A 109 -9.67 6.56 -29.39
CA LEU A 109 -10.50 5.41 -28.98
C LEU A 109 -10.93 5.52 -27.53
N GLY A 110 -10.01 5.82 -26.61
CA GLY A 110 -10.30 5.95 -25.19
C GLY A 110 -11.27 7.10 -24.89
N TYR A 111 -11.09 8.28 -25.49
CA TYR A 111 -12.06 9.38 -25.33
C TYR A 111 -13.44 9.00 -25.84
N SER A 112 -13.53 8.24 -26.93
CA SER A 112 -14.81 7.78 -27.45
C SER A 112 -15.48 6.76 -26.52
N VAL A 113 -14.71 5.91 -25.83
CA VAL A 113 -15.24 5.01 -24.79
C VAL A 113 -15.75 5.81 -23.58
N LEU A 114 -14.98 6.80 -23.13
CA LEU A 114 -15.37 7.70 -22.04
C LEU A 114 -16.65 8.46 -22.38
N GLU A 115 -16.78 8.98 -23.61
CA GLU A 115 -18.00 9.67 -24.09
C GLU A 115 -19.22 8.74 -24.07
N ILE A 116 -19.08 7.50 -24.49
CA ILE A 116 -20.16 6.50 -24.47
C ILE A 116 -20.59 6.23 -23.02
N ASP A 117 -19.65 6.08 -22.10
CA ASP A 117 -19.93 5.83 -20.69
C ASP A 117 -20.67 7.02 -20.06
N GLU A 118 -20.18 8.24 -20.25
CA GLU A 118 -20.83 9.46 -19.77
C GLU A 118 -22.26 9.59 -20.32
N GLN A 119 -22.45 9.33 -21.61
CA GLN A 119 -23.79 9.38 -22.22
C GLN A 119 -24.71 8.31 -21.66
N TYR A 120 -24.20 7.10 -21.37
CA TYR A 120 -25.00 6.02 -20.78
C TYR A 120 -25.35 6.29 -19.33
N THR A 121 -24.42 6.69 -18.50
CA THR A 121 -24.62 6.98 -17.07
C THR A 121 -25.55 8.16 -16.82
N THR A 122 -25.52 9.16 -17.69
CA THR A 122 -26.38 10.35 -17.61
C THR A 122 -27.80 10.15 -18.14
N LEU A 123 -28.17 8.93 -18.62
CA LEU A 123 -29.52 8.64 -19.10
C LEU A 123 -30.56 8.81 -17.99
N ASN A 124 -31.57 9.64 -18.24
CA ASN A 124 -32.70 9.81 -17.34
C ASN A 124 -33.84 8.86 -17.72
N VAL A 125 -34.10 7.86 -16.87
CA VAL A 125 -35.13 6.83 -17.09
C VAL A 125 -36.53 7.46 -17.22
N ASP A 126 -36.88 8.44 -16.39
CA ASP A 126 -38.19 9.08 -16.41
C ASP A 126 -38.43 9.89 -17.69
N GLU A 127 -37.38 10.52 -18.19
CA GLU A 127 -37.42 11.23 -19.49
C GLU A 127 -37.67 10.23 -20.63
N ILE A 128 -36.93 9.13 -20.67
CA ILE A 128 -37.07 8.06 -21.68
C ILE A 128 -38.49 7.46 -21.63
N VAL A 129 -38.99 7.15 -20.44
CA VAL A 129 -40.37 6.66 -20.23
C VAL A 129 -41.36 7.67 -20.78
N GLY A 130 -41.19 8.97 -20.50
CA GLY A 130 -42.06 10.05 -21.00
C GLY A 130 -42.09 10.11 -22.52
N LEU A 131 -40.92 10.10 -23.16
CA LEU A 131 -40.77 10.10 -24.63
C LEU A 131 -41.41 8.88 -25.31
N ILE A 132 -41.14 7.68 -24.79
CA ILE A 132 -41.73 6.46 -25.32
C ILE A 132 -43.23 6.47 -25.15
N ASN A 133 -43.75 6.84 -23.98
CA ASN A 133 -45.17 6.84 -23.70
C ASN A 133 -45.93 7.89 -24.51
N ASN A 134 -45.37 9.05 -24.80
CA ASN A 134 -45.94 10.02 -25.72
C ASN A 134 -46.11 9.48 -27.14
N ASN A 135 -45.11 8.75 -27.66
CA ASN A 135 -45.19 8.08 -28.94
C ASN A 135 -46.24 6.95 -28.93
N ARG A 136 -46.28 6.13 -27.88
CA ARG A 136 -47.22 5.01 -27.73
C ARG A 136 -48.65 5.47 -27.54
N ASP A 137 -48.89 6.57 -26.81
CA ASP A 137 -50.24 7.14 -26.68
C ASP A 137 -50.77 7.60 -28.04
N THR A 138 -49.95 8.29 -28.83
CA THR A 138 -50.27 8.67 -30.21
C THR A 138 -50.61 7.43 -31.06
N ALA A 139 -49.83 6.36 -30.93
CA ALA A 139 -50.02 5.09 -31.62
C ALA A 139 -51.15 4.24 -31.05
N LYS A 140 -51.82 4.64 -29.96
CA LYS A 140 -52.83 3.88 -29.19
C LYS A 140 -52.33 2.49 -28.77
N LEU A 141 -51.12 2.47 -28.22
CA LEU A 141 -50.46 1.25 -27.70
C LEU A 141 -50.40 1.30 -26.17
N ALA A 142 -50.10 0.11 -25.57
CA ALA A 142 -49.90 0.03 -24.13
C ALA A 142 -48.65 0.80 -23.69
N LEU A 143 -48.78 1.57 -22.60
CA LEU A 143 -47.71 2.35 -22.01
C LEU A 143 -46.70 1.44 -21.29
N VAL A 144 -45.45 1.89 -21.17
CA VAL A 144 -44.38 1.21 -20.45
C VAL A 144 -44.18 1.80 -19.08
N LYS A 145 -43.62 1.03 -18.16
CA LYS A 145 -43.23 1.45 -16.83
C LYS A 145 -41.71 1.68 -16.78
N ALA A 146 -41.28 2.46 -15.79
CA ALA A 146 -39.84 2.70 -15.56
C ALA A 146 -39.05 1.39 -15.43
N GLN A 147 -39.58 0.38 -14.71
CA GLN A 147 -38.91 -0.92 -14.55
C GLN A 147 -38.69 -1.66 -15.87
N ASP A 148 -39.62 -1.52 -16.83
CA ASP A 148 -39.47 -2.14 -18.15
C ASP A 148 -38.32 -1.48 -18.93
N VAL A 149 -38.21 -0.14 -18.83
CA VAL A 149 -37.13 0.65 -19.46
C VAL A 149 -35.79 0.33 -18.82
N ILE A 150 -35.71 0.28 -17.49
CA ILE A 150 -34.47 -0.12 -16.76
C ILE A 150 -33.98 -1.49 -17.25
N THR A 151 -34.88 -2.46 -17.38
CA THR A 151 -34.54 -3.79 -17.87
C THR A 151 -33.97 -3.77 -19.29
N GLU A 152 -34.56 -2.96 -20.19
CA GLU A 152 -34.06 -2.86 -21.57
C GLU A 152 -32.75 -2.05 -21.65
N LEU A 153 -32.55 -1.04 -20.80
CA LEU A 153 -31.28 -0.33 -20.69
C LEU A 153 -30.15 -1.25 -20.18
N GLY A 154 -30.47 -2.19 -19.27
CA GLY A 154 -29.52 -3.23 -18.88
C GLY A 154 -29.05 -4.09 -20.07
N LYS A 155 -29.98 -4.47 -20.99
CA LYS A 155 -29.59 -5.16 -22.23
C LYS A 155 -28.78 -4.27 -23.17
N LYS A 156 -29.07 -2.97 -23.19
CA LYS A 156 -28.30 -1.98 -23.95
C LYS A 156 -26.87 -1.87 -23.44
N ARG A 157 -26.66 -1.95 -22.13
CA ARG A 157 -25.33 -2.01 -21.53
C ARG A 157 -24.53 -3.21 -22.08
N GLU A 158 -25.13 -4.39 -22.10
CA GLU A 158 -24.46 -5.57 -22.66
C GLU A 158 -24.12 -5.43 -24.15
N GLU A 159 -24.98 -4.75 -24.94
CA GLU A 159 -24.68 -4.42 -26.33
C GLU A 159 -23.50 -3.46 -26.45
N ILE A 160 -23.45 -2.41 -25.62
CA ILE A 160 -22.34 -1.45 -25.55
C ILE A 160 -21.05 -2.17 -25.22
N ARG A 161 -21.06 -3.01 -24.18
CA ARG A 161 -19.94 -3.84 -23.77
C ARG A 161 -19.39 -4.68 -24.92
N GLN A 162 -20.28 -5.35 -25.68
CA GLN A 162 -19.86 -6.16 -26.82
C GLN A 162 -19.19 -5.31 -27.92
N ILE A 163 -19.76 -4.16 -28.26
CA ILE A 163 -19.22 -3.26 -29.28
C ILE A 163 -17.83 -2.75 -28.89
N ILE A 164 -17.64 -2.34 -27.63
CA ILE A 164 -16.36 -1.91 -27.11
C ILE A 164 -15.37 -3.08 -27.12
N THR A 165 -15.78 -4.26 -26.61
CA THR A 165 -14.92 -5.46 -26.59
C THR A 165 -14.44 -5.85 -27.98
N GLU A 166 -15.28 -5.79 -29.01
CA GLU A 166 -14.89 -6.07 -30.39
C GLU A 166 -13.79 -5.12 -30.88
N LYS A 167 -13.88 -3.83 -30.56
CA LYS A 167 -12.84 -2.85 -30.88
C LYS A 167 -11.53 -3.09 -30.12
N LEU A 168 -11.62 -3.29 -28.80
CA LEU A 168 -10.47 -3.52 -27.93
C LEU A 168 -9.75 -4.84 -28.24
N SER A 169 -10.47 -5.86 -28.74
CA SER A 169 -9.87 -7.16 -29.10
C SER A 169 -8.85 -7.06 -30.24
N SER A 170 -8.94 -6.03 -31.07
CA SER A 170 -8.03 -5.79 -32.17
C SER A 170 -6.71 -5.11 -31.76
N LEU A 171 -6.65 -4.54 -30.55
CA LEU A 171 -5.46 -3.85 -30.03
C LEU A 171 -4.35 -4.86 -29.69
N ASN A 172 -3.10 -4.48 -29.94
CA ASN A 172 -1.96 -5.18 -29.33
C ASN A 172 -1.91 -4.91 -27.80
N GLN A 173 -1.01 -5.58 -27.10
CA GLN A 173 -0.95 -5.50 -25.65
C GLN A 173 -0.56 -4.09 -25.15
N ASP A 174 0.44 -3.47 -25.78
CA ASP A 174 0.95 -2.16 -25.37
C ASP A 174 -0.12 -1.05 -25.55
N ASP A 175 -0.83 -1.08 -26.69
CA ASP A 175 -1.93 -0.16 -26.96
C ASP A 175 -3.09 -0.34 -25.97
N TYR A 176 -3.37 -1.60 -25.59
CA TYR A 176 -4.43 -1.87 -24.62
C TYR A 176 -4.06 -1.40 -23.22
N ILE A 177 -2.79 -1.57 -22.81
CA ILE A 177 -2.28 -1.05 -21.52
C ILE A 177 -2.46 0.47 -21.47
N GLN A 178 -2.01 1.19 -22.52
CA GLN A 178 -2.13 2.65 -22.57
C GLN A 178 -3.58 3.12 -22.46
N LEU A 179 -4.48 2.46 -23.15
CA LEU A 179 -5.91 2.77 -23.12
C LEU A 179 -6.51 2.48 -21.73
N ALA A 180 -6.21 1.33 -21.14
CA ALA A 180 -6.71 0.97 -19.83
C ALA A 180 -6.19 1.92 -18.72
N THR A 181 -4.90 2.31 -18.81
CA THR A 181 -4.31 3.32 -17.90
C THR A 181 -5.03 4.66 -18.00
N MET A 182 -5.24 5.16 -19.23
CA MET A 182 -5.95 6.43 -19.44
C MET A 182 -7.39 6.42 -18.89
N ILE A 183 -8.10 5.31 -19.07
CA ILE A 183 -9.45 5.13 -18.51
C ILE A 183 -9.41 5.11 -16.98
N ALA A 184 -8.49 4.36 -16.38
CA ALA A 184 -8.35 4.26 -14.94
C ALA A 184 -7.94 5.61 -14.31
N GLU A 185 -7.01 6.35 -14.94
CA GLU A 185 -6.64 7.71 -14.51
C GLU A 185 -7.84 8.67 -14.50
N LYS A 186 -8.73 8.55 -15.50
CA LYS A 186 -9.95 9.34 -15.54
C LYS A 186 -10.90 9.00 -14.39
N CYS A 187 -11.04 7.72 -14.05
CA CYS A 187 -11.85 7.28 -12.90
C CYS A 187 -11.31 7.83 -11.57
N VAL A 188 -9.98 7.90 -11.40
CA VAL A 188 -9.35 8.48 -10.19
C VAL A 188 -9.54 10.00 -10.13
N ALA A 189 -9.45 10.69 -11.28
CA ALA A 189 -9.50 12.16 -11.32
C ALA A 189 -10.90 12.73 -11.06
N ASP A 190 -11.95 11.97 -11.30
CA ASP A 190 -13.34 12.43 -11.27
C ASP A 190 -14.06 11.84 -10.04
N ILE A 191 -14.02 12.57 -8.91
CA ILE A 191 -14.63 12.16 -7.63
C ILE A 191 -16.18 12.02 -7.76
N GLU A 192 -16.81 12.65 -8.75
CA GLU A 192 -18.24 12.52 -9.05
C GLU A 192 -18.55 11.28 -9.92
N TYR A 193 -17.53 10.55 -10.35
CA TYR A 193 -17.63 9.34 -11.18
C TYR A 193 -17.99 8.12 -10.32
N GLU A 194 -18.98 8.27 -9.44
CA GLU A 194 -19.63 7.14 -8.79
C GLU A 194 -20.31 6.29 -9.89
N ASP A 195 -19.78 5.11 -10.19
CA ASP A 195 -20.37 4.11 -11.07
C ASP A 195 -20.26 4.30 -12.59
N GLY A 196 -19.08 4.55 -13.11
CA GLY A 196 -18.79 4.35 -14.54
C GLY A 196 -19.03 2.89 -14.94
N VAL A 197 -20.26 2.60 -15.41
CA VAL A 197 -20.74 1.24 -15.59
C VAL A 197 -20.07 0.51 -16.74
N VAL A 198 -19.68 1.26 -17.78
CA VAL A 198 -18.99 0.71 -18.96
C VAL A 198 -17.47 0.68 -18.73
N LEU A 199 -16.93 1.63 -17.97
CA LEU A 199 -15.51 1.72 -17.68
C LEU A 199 -15.03 0.56 -16.79
N SER A 200 -15.82 0.19 -15.78
CA SER A 200 -15.52 -1.00 -14.97
C SER A 200 -15.43 -2.26 -15.85
N ASP A 201 -16.34 -2.41 -16.80
CA ASP A 201 -16.33 -3.53 -17.75
C ASP A 201 -15.05 -3.58 -18.62
N VAL A 202 -14.46 -2.42 -18.96
CA VAL A 202 -13.20 -2.34 -19.74
C VAL A 202 -12.01 -2.77 -18.87
N ILE A 203 -11.97 -2.33 -17.60
CA ILE A 203 -10.90 -2.71 -16.67
C ILE A 203 -10.99 -4.20 -16.32
N ASP A 204 -12.17 -4.73 -16.07
CA ASP A 204 -12.38 -6.18 -15.81
C ASP A 204 -11.88 -7.04 -16.99
N GLN A 205 -12.17 -6.60 -18.24
CA GLN A 205 -11.67 -7.30 -19.44
C GLN A 205 -10.15 -7.16 -19.59
N TYR A 206 -9.59 -6.01 -19.21
CA TYR A 206 -8.15 -5.80 -19.17
C TYR A 206 -7.50 -6.79 -18.20
N GLU A 207 -8.01 -6.89 -16.97
CA GLU A 207 -7.53 -7.81 -15.94
C GLU A 207 -7.51 -9.24 -16.47
N VAL A 208 -8.63 -9.74 -16.97
CA VAL A 208 -8.73 -11.10 -17.56
C VAL A 208 -7.69 -11.32 -18.66
N ARG A 209 -7.44 -10.31 -19.51
CA ARG A 209 -6.52 -10.44 -20.63
C ARG A 209 -5.06 -10.50 -20.20
N ILE A 210 -4.67 -9.74 -19.15
CA ILE A 210 -3.28 -9.65 -18.72
C ILE A 210 -2.94 -10.60 -17.57
N GLN A 211 -3.92 -11.25 -16.96
CA GLN A 211 -3.74 -12.06 -15.75
C GLN A 211 -2.55 -13.02 -15.84
N SER A 212 -2.48 -13.82 -16.90
CA SER A 212 -1.35 -14.76 -17.07
C SER A 212 0.00 -14.05 -17.20
N ALA A 213 0.06 -12.90 -17.89
CA ALA A 213 1.30 -12.15 -18.04
C ALA A 213 1.72 -11.48 -16.73
N LEU A 214 0.77 -11.02 -15.94
CA LEU A 214 0.98 -10.42 -14.63
C LEU A 214 1.47 -11.47 -13.62
N GLU A 215 0.82 -12.63 -13.57
CA GLU A 215 1.21 -13.78 -12.74
C GLU A 215 2.63 -14.29 -13.11
N ASP A 216 2.90 -14.52 -14.39
CA ASP A 216 4.22 -14.95 -14.87
C ASP A 216 5.33 -13.96 -14.48
N SER A 217 5.04 -12.66 -14.60
CA SER A 217 5.98 -11.60 -14.24
C SER A 217 6.19 -11.51 -12.72
N THR A 218 5.13 -11.71 -11.92
CA THR A 218 5.21 -11.79 -10.45
C THR A 218 6.08 -12.97 -10.02
N ASP A 219 5.83 -14.15 -10.56
CA ASP A 219 6.62 -15.37 -10.34
C ASP A 219 8.12 -15.16 -10.66
N GLU A 220 8.44 -14.45 -11.75
CA GLU A 220 9.82 -14.12 -12.11
C GLU A 220 10.48 -13.20 -11.08
N ILE A 221 9.73 -12.22 -10.55
CA ILE A 221 10.21 -11.31 -9.51
C ILE A 221 10.45 -12.07 -8.22
N GLU A 222 9.54 -12.92 -7.78
CA GLU A 222 9.68 -13.73 -6.57
C GLU A 222 10.89 -14.67 -6.65
N LYS A 223 11.08 -15.37 -7.76
CA LYS A 223 12.29 -16.18 -8.01
C LYS A 223 13.56 -15.34 -7.96
N HIS A 224 13.50 -14.08 -8.40
CA HIS A 224 14.64 -13.17 -8.30
C HIS A 224 14.91 -12.72 -6.85
N ILE A 225 13.87 -12.48 -6.06
CA ILE A 225 13.95 -12.20 -4.61
C ILE A 225 14.66 -13.36 -3.90
N GLU A 226 14.22 -14.59 -4.12
CA GLU A 226 14.84 -15.77 -3.51
C GLU A 226 16.30 -15.94 -3.94
N ARG A 227 16.60 -15.65 -5.21
CA ARG A 227 17.99 -15.63 -5.68
C ARG A 227 18.83 -14.60 -4.93
N ILE A 228 18.35 -13.38 -4.72
CA ILE A 228 19.06 -12.32 -3.97
C ILE A 228 19.31 -12.78 -2.54
N LYS A 229 18.31 -13.36 -1.87
CA LYS A 229 18.46 -13.91 -0.50
C LYS A 229 19.55 -14.99 -0.42
N SER A 230 19.74 -15.78 -1.48
CA SER A 230 20.74 -16.86 -1.55
C SER A 230 22.17 -16.40 -1.86
N LEU A 231 22.40 -15.17 -2.32
CA LEU A 231 23.71 -14.65 -2.68
C LEU A 231 24.58 -14.42 -1.44
N ALA A 232 25.79 -15.00 -1.44
CA ALA A 232 26.77 -14.81 -0.35
C ALA A 232 27.59 -13.52 -0.48
N ASN A 233 27.71 -12.96 -1.69
CA ASN A 233 28.53 -11.78 -1.97
C ASN A 233 27.69 -10.50 -2.05
N ASP A 234 27.99 -9.51 -1.22
CA ASP A 234 27.26 -8.25 -1.15
C ASP A 234 27.36 -7.40 -2.43
N SER A 235 28.49 -7.44 -3.14
CA SER A 235 28.61 -6.76 -4.44
C SER A 235 27.67 -7.35 -5.48
N ALA A 236 27.46 -8.67 -5.46
CA ALA A 236 26.50 -9.31 -6.35
C ALA A 236 25.05 -8.99 -5.96
N VAL A 237 24.78 -8.73 -4.67
CA VAL A 237 23.46 -8.28 -4.22
C VAL A 237 23.11 -6.93 -4.83
N SER A 238 24.01 -5.94 -4.75
CA SER A 238 23.76 -4.59 -5.31
C SER A 238 23.40 -4.64 -6.81
N GLU A 239 24.13 -5.41 -7.62
CA GLU A 239 23.84 -5.59 -9.06
C GLU A 239 22.48 -6.25 -9.32
N ASN A 240 22.10 -7.21 -8.46
CA ASN A 240 20.81 -7.90 -8.58
C ASN A 240 19.63 -7.04 -8.10
N ILE A 241 19.81 -6.12 -7.14
CA ILE A 241 18.77 -5.14 -6.75
C ILE A 241 18.41 -4.23 -7.93
N ASP A 242 19.39 -3.69 -8.66
CA ASP A 242 19.10 -2.88 -9.86
C ASP A 242 18.35 -3.68 -10.94
N SER A 243 18.68 -4.97 -11.07
CA SER A 243 17.99 -5.86 -12.00
C SER A 243 16.56 -6.17 -11.54
N LEU A 244 16.35 -6.33 -10.22
CA LEU A 244 15.03 -6.54 -9.63
C LEU A 244 14.14 -5.31 -9.84
N ILE A 245 14.64 -4.12 -9.54
CA ILE A 245 13.90 -2.85 -9.73
C ILE A 245 13.40 -2.73 -11.17
N ARG A 246 14.27 -2.96 -12.17
CA ARG A 246 13.86 -2.91 -13.59
C ARG A 246 12.79 -3.95 -13.96
N ARG A 247 12.72 -5.08 -13.27
CA ARG A 247 11.66 -6.08 -13.47
C ARG A 247 10.35 -5.62 -12.85
N VAL A 248 10.42 -5.05 -11.66
CA VAL A 248 9.26 -4.50 -10.97
C VAL A 248 8.69 -3.30 -11.73
N GLU A 249 9.53 -2.40 -12.28
CA GLU A 249 9.09 -1.30 -13.15
C GLU A 249 8.36 -1.80 -14.42
N LYS A 250 8.79 -2.93 -15.00
CA LYS A 250 8.07 -3.53 -16.13
C LYS A 250 6.76 -4.19 -15.73
N TRP A 251 6.75 -4.82 -14.57
CA TRP A 251 5.54 -5.39 -13.97
C TRP A 251 4.52 -4.30 -13.68
N ASP A 252 4.97 -3.17 -13.16
CA ASP A 252 4.17 -2.00 -12.85
C ASP A 252 3.38 -1.48 -14.08
N VAL A 253 4.01 -1.43 -15.24
CA VAL A 253 3.32 -1.06 -16.50
C VAL A 253 2.10 -1.93 -16.77
N LEU A 254 2.15 -3.22 -16.40
CA LEU A 254 0.99 -4.13 -16.52
C LEU A 254 -0.02 -3.91 -15.41
N ALA A 255 0.44 -3.65 -14.18
CA ALA A 255 -0.39 -3.54 -13.00
C ALA A 255 -1.05 -2.14 -12.85
N GLN A 256 -0.46 -1.10 -13.43
CA GLN A 256 -0.86 0.30 -13.28
C GLN A 256 -2.37 0.55 -13.46
N PRO A 257 -3.04 0.05 -14.53
CA PRO A 257 -4.48 0.25 -14.67
C PRO A 257 -5.30 -0.35 -13.52
N LEU A 258 -4.84 -1.50 -12.98
CA LEU A 258 -5.52 -2.20 -11.89
C LEU A 258 -5.28 -1.52 -10.54
N GLN A 259 -4.06 -0.99 -10.31
CA GLN A 259 -3.73 -0.20 -9.13
C GLN A 259 -4.53 1.10 -9.08
N LEU A 260 -4.65 1.80 -10.21
CA LEU A 260 -5.48 2.99 -10.35
C LEU A 260 -6.97 2.68 -10.11
N ASN A 261 -7.47 1.56 -10.64
CA ASN A 261 -8.83 1.12 -10.40
C ASN A 261 -9.05 0.77 -8.92
N SER A 262 -8.08 0.12 -8.28
CA SER A 262 -8.07 -0.14 -6.83
C SER A 262 -8.14 1.17 -6.04
N GLN A 263 -7.35 2.18 -6.41
CA GLN A 263 -7.40 3.50 -5.79
C GLN A 263 -8.77 4.17 -5.94
N ALA A 264 -9.39 4.08 -7.12
CA ALA A 264 -10.68 4.70 -7.40
C ALA A 264 -11.83 4.00 -6.67
N SER A 265 -11.84 2.65 -6.68
CA SER A 265 -12.93 1.84 -6.11
C SER A 265 -12.77 1.58 -4.61
N GLY A 266 -11.56 1.73 -4.06
CA GLY A 266 -11.22 1.32 -2.71
C GLY A 266 -11.16 -0.21 -2.52
N ILE A 267 -11.19 -1.00 -3.61
CA ILE A 267 -11.06 -2.46 -3.57
C ILE A 267 -9.59 -2.83 -3.73
N PRO A 268 -8.98 -3.57 -2.80
CA PRO A 268 -7.57 -3.93 -2.87
C PRO A 268 -7.21 -4.72 -4.13
N HIS A 269 -6.06 -4.44 -4.74
CA HIS A 269 -5.48 -5.28 -5.79
C HIS A 269 -4.48 -6.26 -5.18
N GLU A 270 -4.93 -7.47 -4.85
CA GLU A 270 -4.21 -8.46 -4.05
C GLU A 270 -2.81 -8.81 -4.56
N ILE A 271 -2.63 -8.95 -5.88
CA ILE A 271 -1.32 -9.26 -6.49
C ILE A 271 -0.33 -8.14 -6.22
N SER A 272 -0.77 -6.87 -6.31
CA SER A 272 0.09 -5.71 -6.01
C SER A 272 0.45 -5.63 -4.53
N GLU A 273 -0.50 -5.87 -3.63
CA GLU A 273 -0.26 -5.85 -2.19
C GLU A 273 0.68 -6.98 -1.76
N HIS A 274 0.46 -8.18 -2.28
CA HIS A 274 1.35 -9.31 -2.02
C HIS A 274 2.78 -9.02 -2.49
N LEU A 275 2.96 -8.60 -3.74
CA LEU A 275 4.28 -8.28 -4.28
C LEU A 275 4.97 -7.15 -3.52
N GLY A 276 4.24 -6.08 -3.19
CA GLY A 276 4.75 -4.97 -2.38
C GLY A 276 5.25 -5.43 -1.02
N THR A 277 4.51 -6.33 -0.37
CA THR A 277 4.89 -6.94 0.92
C THR A 277 6.15 -7.80 0.82
N GLU A 278 6.28 -8.62 -0.23
CA GLU A 278 7.47 -9.44 -0.46
C GLU A 278 8.72 -8.59 -0.74
N LEU A 279 8.58 -7.52 -1.52
CA LEU A 279 9.68 -6.58 -1.80
C LEU A 279 10.10 -5.82 -0.54
N ARG A 280 9.15 -5.41 0.30
CA ARG A 280 9.41 -4.83 1.62
C ARG A 280 10.16 -5.81 2.52
N SER A 281 9.71 -7.07 2.56
CA SER A 281 10.37 -8.14 3.33
C SER A 281 11.81 -8.35 2.91
N LEU A 282 12.10 -8.29 1.60
CA LEU A 282 13.48 -8.32 1.09
C LEU A 282 14.30 -7.12 1.58
N ALA A 283 13.75 -5.90 1.52
CA ALA A 283 14.46 -4.71 1.98
C ALA A 283 14.79 -4.79 3.49
N LEU A 284 13.84 -5.25 4.31
CA LEU A 284 14.07 -5.47 5.73
C LEU A 284 15.12 -6.57 5.99
N TYR A 285 15.11 -7.65 5.23
CA TYR A 285 16.15 -8.69 5.28
C TYR A 285 17.53 -8.14 4.94
N LEU A 286 17.64 -7.35 3.87
CA LEU A 286 18.91 -6.74 3.45
C LEU A 286 19.48 -5.84 4.54
N HIS A 287 18.64 -5.04 5.21
CA HIS A 287 19.07 -4.19 6.30
C HIS A 287 19.40 -4.99 7.57
N ASN A 288 18.46 -5.79 8.07
CA ASN A 288 18.55 -6.43 9.39
C ASN A 288 19.56 -7.57 9.44
N GLU A 289 19.56 -8.44 8.42
CA GLU A 289 20.37 -9.67 8.42
C GLU A 289 21.71 -9.50 7.67
N ARG A 290 21.76 -8.59 6.68
CA ARG A 290 22.94 -8.39 5.83
C ARG A 290 23.68 -7.07 6.10
N GLY A 291 23.08 -6.12 6.83
CA GLY A 291 23.64 -4.78 7.05
C GLY A 291 23.74 -3.91 5.78
N LEU A 292 23.04 -4.29 4.71
CA LEU A 292 23.03 -3.61 3.41
C LEU A 292 21.96 -2.51 3.39
N THR A 293 22.10 -1.53 4.28
CA THR A 293 21.11 -0.45 4.47
C THR A 293 20.90 0.40 3.22
N LYS A 294 21.97 0.62 2.44
CA LYS A 294 21.91 1.42 1.22
C LYS A 294 21.09 0.71 0.14
N GLU A 295 21.31 -0.58 -0.04
CA GLU A 295 20.58 -1.43 -0.99
C GLU A 295 19.11 -1.53 -0.60
N ALA A 296 18.82 -1.71 0.69
CA ALA A 296 17.46 -1.69 1.23
C ALA A 296 16.76 -0.36 0.94
N LEU A 297 17.42 0.78 1.19
CA LEU A 297 16.87 2.10 0.90
C LEU A 297 16.65 2.32 -0.60
N THR A 298 17.56 1.85 -1.45
CA THR A 298 17.42 1.93 -2.90
C THR A 298 16.17 1.17 -3.37
N LEU A 299 15.96 -0.04 -2.85
CA LEU A 299 14.77 -0.84 -3.16
C LEU A 299 13.48 -0.16 -2.66
N ILE A 300 13.43 0.28 -1.39
CA ILE A 300 12.26 0.96 -0.82
C ILE A 300 11.91 2.23 -1.62
N ASN A 301 12.90 3.05 -1.99
CA ASN A 301 12.65 4.26 -2.77
C ASN A 301 12.10 3.97 -4.17
N ALA A 302 12.52 2.89 -4.82
CA ALA A 302 11.93 2.46 -6.09
C ALA A 302 10.48 1.97 -5.89
N MET A 303 10.20 1.22 -4.81
CA MET A 303 8.85 0.72 -4.53
C MET A 303 7.84 1.84 -4.22
N LYS A 304 8.29 2.96 -3.64
CA LYS A 304 7.43 4.14 -3.42
C LYS A 304 6.80 4.68 -4.70
N SER A 305 7.48 4.62 -5.84
CA SER A 305 6.92 5.06 -7.11
C SER A 305 6.05 4.00 -7.76
N VAL A 306 6.38 2.73 -7.62
CA VAL A 306 5.64 1.60 -8.21
C VAL A 306 4.30 1.36 -7.52
N PHE A 307 4.21 1.61 -6.21
CA PHE A 307 3.00 1.37 -5.42
C PHE A 307 2.39 2.69 -4.88
N ALA A 308 2.59 3.79 -5.62
CA ALA A 308 2.11 5.11 -5.20
C ALA A 308 0.58 5.19 -5.09
N GLU A 309 -0.13 4.43 -5.92
CA GLU A 309 -1.58 4.35 -5.98
C GLU A 309 -2.19 3.59 -4.79
N LEU A 310 -1.41 2.72 -4.15
CA LEU A 310 -1.85 1.90 -3.03
C LEU A 310 -1.48 2.59 -1.71
N SER A 311 -2.42 3.30 -1.11
CA SER A 311 -2.18 4.20 0.03
C SER A 311 -1.48 3.52 1.21
N GLU A 312 -1.89 2.29 1.58
CA GLU A 312 -1.33 1.55 2.71
C GLU A 312 0.14 1.17 2.48
N LEU A 313 0.48 0.67 1.29
CA LEU A 313 1.87 0.35 0.92
C LEU A 313 2.72 1.60 0.78
N SER A 314 2.17 2.67 0.20
CA SER A 314 2.86 3.96 0.05
C SER A 314 3.25 4.55 1.41
N GLU A 315 2.36 4.54 2.40
CA GLU A 315 2.64 4.99 3.76
C GLU A 315 3.71 4.12 4.45
N LEU A 316 3.67 2.79 4.26
CA LEU A 316 4.67 1.88 4.79
C LEU A 316 6.06 2.14 4.18
N PHE A 317 6.14 2.31 2.87
CA PHE A 317 7.41 2.61 2.19
C PHE A 317 7.95 4.01 2.56
N ASP A 318 7.08 4.99 2.77
CA ASP A 318 7.49 6.32 3.27
C ASP A 318 8.10 6.23 4.66
N SER A 319 7.46 5.50 5.55
CA SER A 319 7.95 5.25 6.92
C SER A 319 9.30 4.54 6.91
N ASP A 320 9.43 3.45 6.14
CA ASP A 320 10.65 2.64 6.03
C ASP A 320 11.78 3.45 5.39
N SER A 321 11.50 4.23 4.34
CA SER A 321 12.47 5.14 3.70
C SER A 321 13.00 6.17 4.69
N GLY A 322 12.13 6.78 5.48
CA GLY A 322 12.52 7.73 6.52
C GLY A 322 13.42 7.09 7.58
N ALA A 323 13.05 5.90 8.05
CA ALA A 323 13.84 5.15 9.04
C ALA A 323 15.23 4.75 8.50
N LEU A 324 15.30 4.20 7.28
CA LEU A 324 16.57 3.80 6.64
C LEU A 324 17.48 4.99 6.35
N ASN A 325 16.94 6.14 5.93
CA ASN A 325 17.72 7.37 5.76
C ASN A 325 18.34 7.84 7.08
N ASN A 326 17.55 7.88 8.16
CA ASN A 326 18.06 8.25 9.49
C ASN A 326 19.19 7.31 9.95
N LEU A 327 19.06 6.00 9.68
CA LEU A 327 20.10 5.02 10.00
C LEU A 327 21.38 5.24 9.18
N LEU A 328 21.28 5.54 7.88
CA LEU A 328 22.44 5.86 7.03
C LEU A 328 23.16 7.13 7.47
N ASP A 329 22.40 8.16 7.82
CA ASP A 329 22.99 9.41 8.32
C ASP A 329 23.67 9.20 9.67
N GLY A 330 23.08 8.41 10.56
CA GLY A 330 23.74 7.98 11.81
C GLY A 330 25.01 7.15 11.58
N GLN A 331 25.02 6.26 10.59
CA GLN A 331 26.22 5.50 10.23
C GLN A 331 27.35 6.42 9.71
N LYS A 332 27.04 7.39 8.84
CA LYS A 332 28.01 8.38 8.35
C LYS A 332 28.58 9.21 9.49
N GLU A 333 27.73 9.68 10.40
CA GLU A 333 28.18 10.45 11.57
C GLU A 333 29.10 9.62 12.47
N ALA A 334 28.78 8.33 12.68
CA ALA A 334 29.62 7.40 13.43
C ALA A 334 31.00 7.21 12.77
N GLU A 335 31.04 7.01 11.45
CA GLU A 335 32.31 6.88 10.71
C GLU A 335 33.16 8.14 10.79
N GLU A 336 32.56 9.32 10.68
CA GLU A 336 33.29 10.59 10.83
C GLU A 336 33.90 10.74 12.23
N ILE A 337 33.15 10.35 13.28
CA ILE A 337 33.66 10.38 14.65
C ILE A 337 34.82 9.40 14.82
N ILE A 338 34.71 8.19 14.29
CA ILE A 338 35.79 7.20 14.30
C ILE A 338 37.04 7.77 13.62
N ASN A 339 36.90 8.41 12.47
CA ASN A 339 38.01 9.04 11.76
C ASN A 339 38.63 10.18 12.54
N GLU A 340 37.84 11.00 13.25
CA GLU A 340 38.34 12.05 14.15
C GLU A 340 39.09 11.45 15.35
N PHE A 341 38.61 10.36 15.96
CA PHE A 341 39.34 9.64 17.01
C PHE A 341 40.67 9.07 16.53
N ASN A 342 40.68 8.45 15.34
CA ASN A 342 41.92 7.94 14.74
C ASN A 342 42.91 9.07 14.45
N SER A 343 42.43 10.23 13.99
CA SER A 343 43.24 11.43 13.81
C SER A 343 43.78 11.96 15.14
N PHE A 344 42.96 12.00 16.18
CA PHE A 344 43.34 12.41 17.52
C PHE A 344 44.41 11.48 18.13
N GLN A 345 44.29 10.16 17.93
CA GLN A 345 45.33 9.19 18.34
C GLN A 345 46.66 9.48 17.67
N LYS A 346 46.68 9.74 16.35
CA LYS A 346 47.92 10.15 15.65
C LYS A 346 48.53 11.43 16.20
N GLN A 347 47.70 12.38 16.61
CA GLN A 347 48.17 13.60 17.26
C GLN A 347 48.74 13.32 18.65
N SER A 348 48.22 12.35 19.42
CA SER A 348 48.81 11.91 20.69
C SER A 348 50.18 11.29 20.48
N GLU A 349 50.40 10.50 19.44
CA GLU A 349 51.70 9.93 19.08
C GLU A 349 52.69 11.03 18.61
N ASN A 350 52.21 12.01 17.85
CA ASN A 350 52.99 13.11 17.33
C ASN A 350 53.52 14.01 18.47
N ILE A 351 52.67 14.39 19.43
CA ILE A 351 53.06 15.22 20.58
C ILE A 351 54.08 14.49 21.47
N LEU A 352 53.97 13.15 21.61
CA LEU A 352 54.93 12.34 22.33
C LEU A 352 56.29 12.24 21.60
N SER A 353 56.28 12.36 20.27
CA SER A 353 57.51 12.34 19.45
C SER A 353 58.17 13.69 19.33
N PHE A 354 57.38 14.75 19.15
CA PHE A 354 57.85 16.14 18.85
C PHE A 354 57.08 17.17 19.68
N SER A 355 57.34 17.26 20.97
CA SER A 355 56.64 18.19 21.87
C SER A 355 57.20 19.62 21.76
N THR A 356 56.58 20.41 20.90
CA THR A 356 56.80 21.87 20.80
C THR A 356 55.55 22.63 21.29
N PRO A 357 55.68 23.90 21.72
CA PRO A 357 54.53 24.69 22.14
C PRO A 357 53.39 24.70 21.12
N THR A 358 53.70 24.84 19.84
CA THR A 358 52.72 24.85 18.73
C THR A 358 51.97 23.52 18.59
N ILE A 359 52.66 22.40 18.73
CA ILE A 359 52.06 21.06 18.64
C ILE A 359 51.17 20.82 19.87
N VAL A 360 51.57 21.26 21.06
CA VAL A 360 50.77 21.17 22.26
C VAL A 360 49.49 22.02 22.15
N ASP A 361 49.60 23.25 21.63
CA ASP A 361 48.46 24.14 21.39
C ASP A 361 47.46 23.52 20.41
N TYR A 362 47.97 22.95 19.32
CA TYR A 362 47.13 22.24 18.35
C TYR A 362 46.42 21.02 18.98
N TYR A 363 47.11 20.22 19.79
CA TYR A 363 46.56 19.08 20.49
C TYR A 363 45.42 19.48 21.45
N VAL A 364 45.63 20.56 22.20
CA VAL A 364 44.61 21.14 23.09
C VAL A 364 43.37 21.57 22.30
N GLU A 365 43.55 22.22 21.15
CA GLU A 365 42.42 22.59 20.30
C GLU A 365 41.70 21.36 19.69
N CYS A 366 42.40 20.28 19.38
CA CYS A 366 41.78 19.00 18.97
C CYS A 366 40.89 18.42 20.08
N ILE A 367 41.35 18.45 21.35
CA ILE A 367 40.53 18.01 22.50
C ILE A 367 39.24 18.82 22.57
N LYS A 368 39.32 20.15 22.53
CA LYS A 368 38.14 21.02 22.61
C LYS A 368 37.17 20.81 21.46
N LYS A 369 37.71 20.73 20.23
CA LYS A 369 36.88 20.50 19.04
C LYS A 369 36.12 19.19 19.11
N LEU A 370 36.82 18.08 19.44
CA LEU A 370 36.23 16.77 19.50
C LEU A 370 35.22 16.67 20.67
N ASN A 371 35.52 17.18 21.85
CA ASN A 371 34.58 17.20 22.98
C ASN A 371 33.30 18.00 22.67
N ARG A 372 33.41 19.14 21.97
CA ARG A 372 32.27 19.95 21.54
C ARG A 372 31.38 19.16 20.57
N ARG A 373 31.98 18.45 19.59
CA ARG A 373 31.23 17.60 18.64
C ARG A 373 30.56 16.44 19.36
N LEU A 374 31.25 15.77 20.29
CA LEU A 374 30.66 14.68 21.09
C LEU A 374 29.50 15.15 21.99
N LYS A 375 29.52 16.39 22.49
CA LYS A 375 28.40 16.97 23.23
C LYS A 375 27.17 17.19 22.34
N ALA A 376 27.35 17.47 21.06
CA ALA A 376 26.29 17.74 20.09
C ALA A 376 25.67 16.46 19.47
N LEU A 377 26.27 15.27 19.69
CA LEU A 377 25.76 14.00 19.17
C LEU A 377 24.33 13.73 19.62
N ASP A 378 23.52 13.23 18.71
CA ASP A 378 22.15 12.76 19.01
C ASP A 378 22.16 11.27 19.38
N VAL A 379 22.72 10.98 20.56
CA VAL A 379 22.73 9.65 21.17
C VAL A 379 22.34 9.76 22.64
N ASP A 380 22.01 8.64 23.28
CA ASP A 380 21.65 8.63 24.69
C ASP A 380 22.78 9.18 25.59
N SER A 381 22.41 9.80 26.71
CA SER A 381 23.34 10.48 27.59
C SER A 381 24.41 9.54 28.18
N ALA A 382 24.11 8.27 28.37
CA ALA A 382 25.07 7.31 28.94
C ALA A 382 26.17 6.99 27.93
N THR A 383 25.79 6.71 26.67
CA THR A 383 26.72 6.48 25.55
C THR A 383 27.56 7.72 25.28
N LYS A 384 26.93 8.89 25.19
CA LYS A 384 27.61 10.16 25.01
C LYS A 384 28.70 10.39 26.07
N ASN A 385 28.35 10.21 27.33
CA ASN A 385 29.28 10.35 28.42
C ASN A 385 30.41 9.33 28.37
N LYS A 386 30.11 8.09 27.99
CA LYS A 386 31.13 7.03 27.85
C LYS A 386 32.16 7.35 26.77
N ILE A 387 31.74 7.85 25.64
CA ILE A 387 32.62 8.25 24.54
C ILE A 387 33.51 9.47 24.97
N ARG A 388 32.91 10.45 25.63
CA ARG A 388 33.64 11.61 26.18
C ARG A 388 34.63 11.21 27.26
N GLU A 389 34.28 10.28 28.12
CA GLU A 389 35.15 9.70 29.13
C GLU A 389 36.41 9.08 28.48
N ASN A 390 36.25 8.32 27.41
CA ASN A 390 37.34 7.72 26.66
C ASN A 390 38.29 8.79 26.05
N LEU A 391 37.74 9.86 25.46
CA LEU A 391 38.54 10.99 24.97
C LEU A 391 39.37 11.61 26.11
N CYS A 392 38.77 11.83 27.26
CA CYS A 392 39.44 12.37 28.43
C CYS A 392 40.58 11.45 28.90
N TYR A 393 40.37 10.14 29.00
CA TYR A 393 41.40 9.18 29.40
C TYR A 393 42.56 9.11 28.40
N MET A 394 42.30 9.16 27.11
CA MET A 394 43.35 9.20 26.09
C MET A 394 44.23 10.46 26.24
N ALA A 395 43.61 11.62 26.32
CA ALA A 395 44.33 12.87 26.49
C ALA A 395 45.07 12.94 27.83
N ARG A 396 44.47 12.42 28.93
CA ARG A 396 45.12 12.29 30.24
C ARG A 396 46.36 11.39 30.17
N GLY A 397 46.24 10.23 29.49
CA GLY A 397 47.34 9.29 29.28
C GLY A 397 48.54 9.98 28.58
N THR A 398 48.28 10.76 27.52
CA THR A 398 49.28 11.55 26.81
C THR A 398 49.96 12.58 27.74
N ALA A 399 49.20 13.28 28.57
CA ALA A 399 49.74 14.22 29.55
C ALA A 399 50.65 13.54 30.56
N ILE A 400 50.24 12.41 31.12
CA ILE A 400 51.04 11.64 32.09
C ILE A 400 52.35 11.15 31.44
N GLU A 401 52.31 10.70 30.18
CA GLU A 401 53.50 10.22 29.46
C GLU A 401 54.47 11.36 29.11
N LEU A 402 53.96 12.52 28.72
CA LEU A 402 54.76 13.73 28.55
C LEU A 402 55.52 14.09 29.81
N HIS A 403 54.88 14.02 30.98
CA HIS A 403 55.53 14.27 32.26
C HIS A 403 56.56 13.18 32.61
N ASN A 404 56.16 11.92 32.62
CA ASN A 404 56.98 10.82 33.13
C ASN A 404 58.15 10.46 32.20
N THR A 405 57.92 10.48 30.89
CA THR A 405 58.88 9.96 29.91
C THR A 405 59.66 11.07 29.22
N LYS A 406 59.04 12.23 28.98
CA LYS A 406 59.62 13.34 28.26
C LYS A 406 60.08 14.48 29.16
N HIS A 407 59.77 14.43 30.47
CA HIS A 407 60.08 15.45 31.48
C HIS A 407 59.53 16.84 31.11
N GLN A 408 58.39 16.89 30.39
CA GLN A 408 57.75 18.11 29.93
C GLN A 408 56.50 18.43 30.78
N THR A 409 56.74 18.75 32.04
CA THR A 409 55.68 18.93 33.06
C THR A 409 54.74 20.08 32.70
N ASP A 410 55.24 21.19 32.13
CA ASP A 410 54.44 22.37 31.78
C ASP A 410 53.41 22.04 30.68
N TYR A 411 53.78 21.21 29.69
CA TYR A 411 52.85 20.77 28.66
C TYR A 411 51.79 19.79 29.23
N ALA A 412 52.20 18.91 30.14
CA ALA A 412 51.29 18.04 30.86
C ALA A 412 50.25 18.85 31.67
N ILE A 413 50.70 19.88 32.40
CA ILE A 413 49.83 20.82 33.16
C ILE A 413 48.83 21.50 32.21
N LYS A 414 49.28 21.96 31.04
CA LYS A 414 48.42 22.61 30.05
C LYS A 414 47.33 21.69 29.55
N ILE A 415 47.64 20.42 29.22
CA ILE A 415 46.66 19.44 28.79
C ILE A 415 45.68 19.14 29.92
N VAL A 416 46.15 18.85 31.14
CA VAL A 416 45.28 18.51 32.29
C VAL A 416 44.38 19.69 32.67
N SER A 417 44.86 20.94 32.58
CA SER A 417 44.04 22.13 32.85
C SER A 417 42.90 22.24 31.78
N THR A 418 43.23 21.98 30.51
CA THR A 418 42.20 21.93 29.45
C THR A 418 41.17 20.85 29.70
N LEU A 419 41.57 19.65 30.16
CA LEU A 419 40.63 18.58 30.48
C LEU A 419 39.73 18.96 31.66
N LEU A 420 40.27 19.66 32.69
CA LEU A 420 39.46 20.17 33.80
C LEU A 420 38.38 21.15 33.33
N ASP A 421 38.73 22.03 32.38
CA ASP A 421 37.78 23.00 31.84
C ASP A 421 36.72 22.37 30.95
N GLU A 422 37.13 21.47 30.04
CA GLU A 422 36.25 20.87 29.01
C GLU A 422 35.31 19.78 29.55
N PHE A 423 35.71 19.05 30.59
CA PHE A 423 34.95 17.97 31.22
C PHE A 423 34.41 18.32 32.61
N ASN A 424 34.14 19.62 32.86
CA ASN A 424 33.68 20.12 34.14
C ASN A 424 32.30 19.58 34.58
N ASP A 425 31.55 19.06 33.64
CA ASP A 425 30.25 18.43 33.82
C ASP A 425 30.35 16.94 34.27
N MET A 426 31.56 16.35 34.35
CA MET A 426 31.78 14.94 34.65
C MET A 426 32.50 14.78 36.02
N SER A 427 31.75 14.72 37.11
CA SER A 427 32.26 14.76 38.49
C SER A 427 33.31 13.69 38.83
N LEU A 428 33.16 12.46 38.33
CA LEU A 428 34.13 11.38 38.56
C LEU A 428 35.49 11.64 37.89
N LEU A 429 35.48 12.23 36.70
CA LEU A 429 36.70 12.63 35.98
C LEU A 429 37.37 13.83 36.64
N GLN A 430 36.58 14.78 37.11
CA GLN A 430 37.06 15.97 37.77
C GLN A 430 37.94 15.66 39.01
N ASN A 431 37.54 14.69 39.83
CA ASN A 431 38.33 14.29 40.99
C ASN A 431 39.72 13.77 40.57
N LYS A 432 39.80 12.87 39.59
CA LYS A 432 41.06 12.34 39.08
C LYS A 432 41.94 13.41 38.42
N LEU A 433 41.35 14.31 37.61
CA LEU A 433 42.08 15.38 36.96
C LEU A 433 42.60 16.43 37.94
N ASN A 434 41.89 16.71 39.02
CA ASN A 434 42.33 17.57 40.10
C ASN A 434 43.54 16.96 40.85
N GLU A 435 43.52 15.66 41.16
CA GLU A 435 44.64 14.96 41.75
C GLU A 435 45.90 15.07 40.85
N ASP A 436 45.72 14.79 39.53
CA ASP A 436 46.84 14.90 38.58
C ASP A 436 47.37 16.33 38.47
N SER A 437 46.50 17.34 38.42
CA SER A 437 46.87 18.75 38.36
C SER A 437 47.68 19.17 39.60
N MET A 438 47.24 18.73 40.79
CA MET A 438 47.96 19.01 42.02
C MET A 438 49.33 18.31 42.07
N ALA A 439 49.41 17.06 41.62
CA ALA A 439 50.66 16.29 41.55
C ALA A 439 51.68 16.97 40.59
N LEU A 440 51.22 17.30 39.37
CA LEU A 440 52.06 17.95 38.36
C LEU A 440 52.57 19.33 38.81
N LYS A 441 51.71 20.15 39.42
CA LYS A 441 52.10 21.49 39.95
C LYS A 441 53.09 21.39 41.11
N ARG A 442 52.94 20.38 41.99
CA ARG A 442 53.93 20.14 43.05
C ARG A 442 55.30 19.78 42.50
N GLN A 443 55.36 18.94 41.44
CA GLN A 443 56.60 18.51 40.83
C GLN A 443 57.23 19.65 40.00
N SER A 444 56.47 20.47 39.30
CA SER A 444 56.99 21.68 38.64
C SER A 444 57.66 22.64 39.65
N ALA A 445 57.00 22.89 40.78
CA ALA A 445 57.55 23.73 41.85
C ALA A 445 58.83 23.17 42.54
N LEU A 446 58.96 21.80 42.53
CA LEU A 446 60.19 21.14 43.07
C LEU A 446 61.32 21.11 42.02
N SER A 447 61.04 21.09 40.72
CA SER A 447 62.06 21.18 39.67
C SER A 447 62.69 22.52 39.53
N ASP A 448 62.01 23.63 39.86
CA ASP A 448 62.57 24.98 39.93
C ASP A 448 63.51 25.17 41.11
N SER A 449 63.53 24.27 42.08
CA SER A 449 64.31 24.34 43.29
C SER A 449 65.46 23.35 43.41
N SER A 450 65.70 22.46 42.48
CA SER A 450 66.77 21.46 42.54
C SER A 450 67.32 21.03 41.16
N VAL A 451 68.52 21.55 40.83
CA VAL A 451 69.43 20.88 39.88
C VAL A 451 70.14 19.77 40.64
N ASN A 452 69.73 18.54 40.51
CA ASN A 452 70.59 17.34 40.48
C ASN A 452 69.84 15.99 40.76
N LYS A 453 70.04 15.04 39.82
CA LYS A 453 70.12 13.58 39.95
C LYS A 453 68.93 12.81 40.54
N SER A 454 68.34 11.89 39.82
CA SER A 454 68.84 10.48 39.57
C SER A 454 67.81 9.66 38.82
N SER A 455 68.33 8.70 38.04
CA SER A 455 67.63 7.68 37.27
C SER A 455 66.83 6.71 38.14
N SER A 456 65.60 6.38 37.73
CA SER A 456 65.00 5.10 38.02
C SER A 456 64.21 4.55 36.81
N SER A 457 64.59 3.37 36.41
CA SER A 457 63.99 2.52 35.42
C SER A 457 62.58 2.11 35.84
N GLY A 458 61.60 2.27 34.98
CA GLY A 458 60.24 1.82 35.25
C GLY A 458 59.42 1.62 33.98
N ASN A 459 59.18 0.38 33.67
CA ASN A 459 58.13 -0.25 32.82
C ASN A 459 57.70 0.46 31.54
N LYS A 460 58.30 0.06 30.47
CA LYS A 460 57.76 0.15 29.12
C LYS A 460 56.77 -1.02 28.93
N GLY A 461 55.50 -0.73 28.77
CA GLY A 461 54.61 -1.77 28.26
C GLY A 461 53.15 -1.77 28.73
N CYS A 462 52.42 -0.65 28.61
CA CYS A 462 50.98 -0.71 28.83
C CYS A 462 50.10 0.23 27.97
N LEU A 463 50.67 1.19 27.23
CA LEU A 463 49.83 2.17 26.53
C LEU A 463 49.26 1.68 25.19
N THR A 464 50.00 0.84 24.47
CA THR A 464 49.57 0.32 23.14
C THR A 464 48.37 -0.62 23.21
N GLY A 465 48.28 -1.44 24.27
CA GLY A 465 47.18 -2.38 24.45
C GLY A 465 45.85 -1.73 24.85
N VAL A 466 45.94 -0.63 25.64
CA VAL A 466 44.75 0.12 26.11
C VAL A 466 44.11 0.94 24.99
N LEU A 467 44.92 1.46 24.06
CA LEU A 467 44.47 2.31 22.95
C LEU A 467 43.66 1.52 21.89
N ILE A 468 44.04 0.25 21.59
CA ILE A 468 43.32 -0.59 20.65
C ILE A 468 41.96 -1.00 21.24
N LEU A 469 41.92 -1.30 22.55
CA LEU A 469 40.66 -1.71 23.23
C LEU A 469 39.63 -0.58 23.30
N VAL A 470 40.09 0.67 23.46
CA VAL A 470 39.22 1.87 23.50
C VAL A 470 38.59 2.15 22.14
N GLY A 471 39.34 1.99 21.04
CA GLY A 471 38.81 2.17 19.69
C GLY A 471 37.67 1.18 19.41
N ILE A 472 37.84 -0.09 19.79
CA ILE A 472 36.81 -1.14 19.60
C ILE A 472 35.57 -0.89 20.47
N ILE A 473 35.73 -0.41 21.71
CA ILE A 473 34.60 -0.12 22.60
C ILE A 473 33.77 1.07 22.08
N VAL A 474 34.41 2.09 21.52
CA VAL A 474 33.72 3.25 20.92
C VAL A 474 32.92 2.80 19.69
N ILE A 475 33.48 1.97 18.83
CA ILE A 475 32.82 1.41 17.66
C ILE A 475 31.60 0.56 18.07
N CYS A 476 31.79 -0.36 19.03
CA CYS A 476 30.70 -1.20 19.52
C CYS A 476 29.61 -0.41 20.25
N ALA A 477 29.93 0.68 20.95
CA ALA A 477 28.95 1.51 21.65
C ALA A 477 28.10 2.34 20.66
N ILE A 478 28.70 2.87 19.60
CA ILE A 478 28.00 3.63 18.54
C ILE A 478 27.09 2.68 17.73
N ILE A 479 27.57 1.53 17.33
CA ILE A 479 26.79 0.52 16.58
C ILE A 479 25.65 -0.03 17.43
N SER A 480 25.86 -0.28 18.73
CA SER A 480 24.81 -0.81 19.62
C SER A 480 23.70 0.20 19.95
N THR A 481 23.98 1.50 19.87
CA THR A 481 22.96 2.54 20.07
C THR A 481 22.17 2.82 18.80
N LEU A 482 22.79 2.77 17.64
CA LEU A 482 22.10 2.82 16.35
C LEU A 482 21.18 1.60 16.17
N GLY A 483 21.60 0.41 16.60
CA GLY A 483 20.75 -0.80 16.65
C GLY A 483 19.58 -0.72 17.64
N LYS A 484 19.67 0.10 18.70
CA LYS A 484 18.55 0.32 19.65
C LYS A 484 17.54 1.36 19.19
N CYS A 485 17.93 2.30 18.34
CA CYS A 485 16.97 3.19 17.66
C CYS A 485 16.09 2.41 16.68
N SER A 486 16.63 1.38 16.02
CA SER A 486 15.86 0.41 15.21
C SER A 486 14.81 -0.36 16.04
N ASN A 487 15.11 -0.70 17.29
CA ASN A 487 14.17 -1.40 18.18
C ASN A 487 13.05 -0.49 18.77
N ASN A 488 13.17 0.83 18.67
CA ASN A 488 12.08 1.74 19.05
C ASN A 488 11.15 2.09 17.87
N ALA A 489 11.64 2.00 16.64
CA ALA A 489 10.80 1.99 15.44
C ALA A 489 10.01 0.67 15.31
N ASN A 490 10.59 -0.44 15.78
CA ASN A 490 9.92 -1.75 15.85
C ASN A 490 8.89 -1.90 17.00
N LYS A 491 8.65 -0.86 17.82
CA LYS A 491 7.56 -0.90 18.82
C LYS A 491 6.21 -0.43 18.28
N SER A 492 6.16 0.10 17.07
CA SER A 492 4.92 0.34 16.33
C SER A 492 4.68 -0.65 15.19
N SER A 493 5.58 -1.62 14.97
CA SER A 493 5.39 -2.69 13.98
C SER A 493 6.18 -3.93 14.40
N SER A 494 5.77 -4.57 15.51
CA SER A 494 6.21 -5.93 15.77
C SER A 494 5.32 -6.90 15.00
N ILE A 495 5.58 -7.03 13.71
CA ILE A 495 5.23 -8.23 12.99
C ILE A 495 6.39 -9.20 13.23
N ASN A 496 6.15 -10.17 14.10
CA ASN A 496 7.05 -11.29 14.36
C ASN A 496 7.34 -12.02 13.05
N SER A 497 8.62 -12.13 12.71
CA SER A 497 9.09 -13.13 11.76
C SER A 497 9.08 -14.50 12.43
N GLN A 498 7.92 -15.09 12.58
CA GLN A 498 7.74 -16.53 12.73
C GLN A 498 6.87 -16.99 11.59
N GLY A 499 7.24 -18.12 11.01
CA GLY A 499 6.78 -18.70 9.77
C GLY A 499 5.31 -18.43 9.42
N TYR A 500 5.11 -18.07 8.19
CA TYR A 500 3.80 -17.77 7.62
C TYR A 500 2.87 -18.96 7.80
N SER A 501 2.00 -18.88 8.80
CA SER A 501 0.65 -19.38 8.73
C SER A 501 -0.21 -18.16 8.37
N ASN A 502 -0.78 -18.18 7.18
CA ASN A 502 -1.62 -17.08 6.67
C ASN A 502 -2.90 -17.01 7.51
N SER A 503 -2.93 -16.10 8.48
CA SER A 503 -4.17 -15.68 9.10
C SER A 503 -4.51 -14.29 8.57
N TYR A 504 -5.40 -14.21 7.60
CA TYR A 504 -6.00 -12.95 7.19
C TYR A 504 -7.11 -12.58 8.16
N SER A 505 -6.85 -11.61 9.01
CA SER A 505 -7.92 -10.87 9.68
C SER A 505 -8.19 -9.61 8.86
N SER A 506 -9.32 -9.57 8.17
CA SER A 506 -9.80 -8.36 7.50
C SER A 506 -10.35 -7.38 8.52
N SER A 507 -9.49 -6.48 9.03
CA SER A 507 -9.96 -5.36 9.84
C SER A 507 -10.37 -4.19 8.92
N LYS A 508 -11.67 -4.05 8.66
CA LYS A 508 -12.24 -2.79 8.18
C LYS A 508 -12.25 -1.79 9.33
N SER A 509 -11.21 -0.96 9.45
CA SER A 509 -11.26 0.19 10.35
C SER A 509 -11.82 1.40 9.61
N SER A 510 -13.12 1.66 9.78
CA SER A 510 -13.70 2.97 9.49
C SER A 510 -13.46 3.89 10.68
N SER A 511 -12.44 4.76 10.60
CA SER A 511 -12.21 5.80 11.59
C SER A 511 -13.17 6.97 11.36
N THR A 512 -14.26 7.02 12.11
CA THR A 512 -15.06 8.21 12.26
C THR A 512 -14.67 8.90 13.57
N THR A 513 -13.95 10.02 13.47
CA THR A 513 -13.62 10.84 14.63
C THR A 513 -14.86 11.62 15.05
N ILE A 514 -15.52 11.17 16.10
CA ILE A 514 -16.59 11.95 16.75
C ILE A 514 -16.02 12.61 18.02
N TYR A 515 -16.07 13.92 18.08
CA TYR A 515 -15.83 14.68 19.31
C TYR A 515 -16.93 14.33 20.31
N SER A 516 -16.57 13.72 21.43
CA SER A 516 -17.48 13.41 22.52
C SER A 516 -17.55 14.58 23.49
N ASP A 517 -18.72 15.15 23.61
CA ASP A 517 -19.12 15.92 24.78
C ASP A 517 -19.50 14.92 25.90
N GLN A 518 -18.92 15.07 27.07
CA GLN A 518 -19.16 14.15 28.19
C GLN A 518 -20.56 14.32 28.76
N THR A 519 -21.44 13.38 28.47
CA THR A 519 -22.54 13.03 29.36
C THR A 519 -22.59 11.51 29.45
N THR A 520 -22.31 10.98 30.64
CA THR A 520 -22.46 9.57 30.98
C THR A 520 -23.93 9.16 30.89
N SER A 521 -24.33 8.63 29.73
CA SER A 521 -25.52 7.80 29.60
C SER A 521 -25.05 6.42 29.19
N ASN A 522 -25.33 5.40 30.01
CA ASN A 522 -25.12 4.00 29.67
C ASN A 522 -25.83 3.71 28.34
N GLN A 523 -25.07 3.43 27.30
CA GLN A 523 -25.61 3.10 25.99
C GLN A 523 -25.71 1.59 25.87
N ILE A 524 -26.93 1.07 25.65
CA ILE A 524 -27.14 -0.36 25.35
C ILE A 524 -26.84 -0.58 23.87
N ILE A 525 -25.97 -1.51 23.57
CA ILE A 525 -25.52 -1.88 22.23
C ILE A 525 -26.01 -3.29 21.93
N GLU A 526 -26.79 -3.44 20.87
CA GLU A 526 -27.14 -4.75 20.31
C GLU A 526 -25.97 -5.28 19.48
N LEU A 527 -25.51 -6.48 19.82
CA LEU A 527 -24.44 -7.16 19.09
C LEU A 527 -24.99 -7.89 17.87
N SER A 528 -24.20 -7.87 16.80
CA SER A 528 -24.40 -8.62 15.56
C SER A 528 -23.04 -9.04 15.01
N ASP A 529 -23.00 -9.93 14.02
CA ASP A 529 -21.80 -10.27 13.26
C ASP A 529 -21.06 -9.02 12.74
N ALA A 530 -21.80 -8.04 12.21
CA ALA A 530 -21.25 -6.81 11.65
C ALA A 530 -20.52 -5.89 12.65
N ASN A 531 -20.81 -5.99 13.96
CA ASN A 531 -20.18 -5.14 14.99
C ASN A 531 -19.43 -5.92 16.07
N PHE A 532 -19.39 -7.24 15.99
CA PHE A 532 -18.74 -8.09 16.99
C PHE A 532 -17.28 -7.70 17.22
N GLU A 533 -16.50 -7.56 16.17
CA GLU A 533 -15.06 -7.22 16.23
C GLU A 533 -14.76 -5.82 16.78
N THR A 534 -15.78 -4.96 16.90
CA THR A 534 -15.62 -3.65 17.56
C THR A 534 -15.47 -3.80 19.08
N TYR A 535 -16.10 -4.82 19.66
CA TYR A 535 -16.20 -5.04 21.11
C TYR A 535 -15.46 -6.27 21.59
N PHE A 536 -15.20 -7.24 20.73
CA PHE A 536 -14.52 -8.49 21.04
C PHE A 536 -13.44 -8.82 20.03
N SER A 537 -12.33 -9.39 20.49
CA SER A 537 -11.32 -10.02 19.62
C SER A 537 -11.63 -11.50 19.48
N LEU A 538 -11.54 -12.01 18.25
CA LEU A 538 -11.51 -13.43 17.94
C LEU A 538 -10.12 -13.77 17.41
N ASP A 539 -9.35 -14.55 18.18
CA ASP A 539 -8.09 -15.12 17.73
C ASP A 539 -8.31 -16.58 17.32
N THR A 540 -7.90 -16.96 16.13
CA THR A 540 -8.06 -18.31 15.59
C THR A 540 -6.73 -18.86 15.08
N ASP A 541 -6.56 -20.19 15.17
CA ASP A 541 -5.42 -20.92 14.60
C ASP A 541 -5.90 -22.27 14.06
N ALA A 542 -5.22 -22.83 13.06
CA ALA A 542 -5.60 -24.08 12.42
C ALA A 542 -4.45 -25.08 12.40
N GLU A 543 -4.68 -26.29 12.89
CA GLU A 543 -3.76 -27.41 12.82
C GLU A 543 -4.29 -28.47 11.86
N PHE A 544 -3.47 -28.88 10.89
CA PHE A 544 -3.83 -29.85 9.86
C PHE A 544 -3.14 -31.20 10.12
N VAL A 545 -3.93 -32.27 10.26
CA VAL A 545 -3.40 -33.63 10.48
C VAL A 545 -4.11 -34.60 9.51
N GLY A 546 -3.47 -34.90 8.40
CA GLY A 546 -4.08 -35.71 7.34
C GLY A 546 -5.26 -34.99 6.71
N ASP A 547 -6.44 -35.61 6.72
CA ASP A 547 -7.70 -35.06 6.17
C ASP A 547 -8.52 -34.32 7.24
N GLU A 548 -7.98 -34.08 8.42
CA GLU A 548 -8.66 -33.40 9.52
C GLU A 548 -8.00 -32.07 9.80
N VAL A 549 -8.81 -31.03 9.96
CA VAL A 549 -8.38 -29.73 10.45
C VAL A 549 -9.00 -29.47 11.82
N THR A 550 -8.19 -28.94 12.74
CA THR A 550 -8.65 -28.50 14.05
C THR A 550 -8.49 -26.99 14.13
N ILE A 551 -9.59 -26.28 14.30
CA ILE A 551 -9.61 -24.83 14.53
C ILE A 551 -9.59 -24.60 16.04
N THR A 552 -8.59 -23.87 16.51
CA THR A 552 -8.52 -23.37 17.90
C THR A 552 -8.91 -21.90 17.90
N TYR A 553 -9.75 -21.51 18.85
CA TYR A 553 -10.22 -20.13 18.97
C TYR A 553 -10.05 -19.60 20.39
N SER A 554 -9.95 -18.28 20.51
CA SER A 554 -10.00 -17.55 21.77
C SER A 554 -10.77 -16.24 21.56
N ILE A 555 -11.79 -16.01 22.36
CA ILE A 555 -12.61 -14.78 22.34
C ILE A 555 -12.37 -14.02 23.63
N SER A 556 -12.15 -12.71 23.51
CA SER A 556 -12.02 -11.81 24.66
C SER A 556 -12.52 -10.39 24.35
N PRO A 557 -13.06 -9.66 25.33
CA PRO A 557 -13.46 -8.27 25.16
C PRO A 557 -12.27 -7.37 24.80
N ILE A 558 -12.49 -6.38 23.93
CA ILE A 558 -11.49 -5.38 23.56
C ILE A 558 -11.56 -4.21 24.55
N GLY A 559 -10.41 -3.84 25.14
CA GLY A 559 -10.29 -2.70 26.02
C GLY A 559 -10.59 -2.99 27.50
N SER A 560 -10.75 -1.93 28.30
CA SER A 560 -11.02 -2.00 29.73
C SER A 560 -12.49 -1.72 30.08
N SER A 561 -13.39 -1.90 29.14
CA SER A 561 -14.82 -1.65 29.35
C SER A 561 -15.38 -2.66 30.35
N ASP A 562 -16.06 -2.16 31.36
CA ASP A 562 -16.64 -3.01 32.42
C ASP A 562 -18.01 -3.52 31.96
N TYR A 563 -18.01 -4.53 31.09
CA TYR A 563 -19.24 -5.19 30.60
C TYR A 563 -20.07 -5.89 31.71
N ASN A 564 -19.65 -5.81 32.97
CA ASN A 564 -20.39 -6.28 34.12
C ASN A 564 -21.59 -5.40 34.51
N ASN A 565 -21.94 -4.42 33.68
CA ASN A 565 -23.13 -3.58 33.91
C ASN A 565 -24.40 -4.46 33.98
N PRO A 566 -25.30 -4.22 34.97
CA PRO A 566 -26.54 -4.99 35.13
C PRO A 566 -27.42 -5.08 33.88
N ASP A 567 -27.34 -4.06 32.99
CA ASP A 567 -28.13 -3.97 31.76
C ASP A 567 -27.55 -4.77 30.57
N SER A 568 -26.33 -5.34 30.71
CA SER A 568 -25.77 -6.26 29.71
C SER A 568 -26.41 -7.65 29.83
N SER A 569 -26.52 -8.36 28.71
CA SER A 569 -27.05 -9.74 28.67
C SER A 569 -26.23 -10.69 29.52
N ASP A 570 -26.89 -11.64 30.19
CA ASP A 570 -26.19 -12.69 30.95
C ASP A 570 -25.40 -13.63 30.03
N TYR A 571 -25.83 -13.75 28.76
CA TYR A 571 -25.24 -14.58 27.73
C TYR A 571 -25.17 -13.83 26.39
N ILE A 572 -24.08 -14.05 25.62
CA ILE A 572 -23.91 -13.65 24.23
C ILE A 572 -23.72 -14.94 23.43
N GLU A 573 -24.56 -15.17 22.44
CA GLU A 573 -24.44 -16.32 21.55
C GLU A 573 -23.62 -15.91 20.32
N VAL A 574 -22.60 -16.67 20.00
CA VAL A 574 -21.67 -16.45 18.87
C VAL A 574 -21.57 -17.74 18.07
N GLU A 575 -21.60 -17.66 16.75
CA GLU A 575 -21.33 -18.76 15.86
C GLU A 575 -20.07 -18.46 15.05
N ILE A 576 -19.10 -19.37 15.09
CA ILE A 576 -17.88 -19.29 14.27
C ILE A 576 -18.05 -20.23 13.08
N GLY A 577 -18.01 -19.71 11.86
CA GLY A 577 -17.93 -20.47 10.64
C GLY A 577 -16.50 -20.75 10.25
N ALA A 578 -16.18 -21.98 9.85
CA ALA A 578 -14.86 -22.35 9.35
C ALA A 578 -14.93 -23.02 7.99
N VAL A 579 -14.01 -22.67 7.13
CA VAL A 579 -13.89 -23.24 5.79
C VAL A 579 -12.44 -23.52 5.44
N VAL A 580 -12.20 -24.62 4.71
CA VAL A 580 -10.91 -24.95 4.10
C VAL A 580 -11.13 -25.13 2.61
N SER A 581 -10.35 -24.42 1.80
CA SER A 581 -10.48 -24.43 0.34
C SER A 581 -9.11 -24.52 -0.34
N MET A 582 -9.11 -25.03 -1.57
CA MET A 582 -7.93 -25.00 -2.46
C MET A 582 -7.81 -23.67 -3.21
N LEU A 583 -8.86 -22.84 -3.20
CA LEU A 583 -8.88 -21.52 -3.83
C LEU A 583 -9.09 -20.47 -2.75
N GLN A 584 -8.34 -19.39 -2.84
CA GLN A 584 -8.57 -18.21 -2.00
C GLN A 584 -9.96 -17.63 -2.35
N TYR A 585 -10.79 -17.37 -1.34
CA TYR A 585 -12.14 -16.85 -1.57
C TYR A 585 -12.07 -15.38 -1.94
N ASN A 586 -12.42 -15.07 -3.20
CA ASN A 586 -12.40 -13.68 -3.68
C ASN A 586 -13.78 -13.07 -3.92
N TYR A 587 -14.88 -13.83 -3.95
CA TYR A 587 -16.21 -13.26 -4.18
C TYR A 587 -17.34 -14.13 -3.61
N GLY A 588 -18.14 -13.57 -2.73
CA GLY A 588 -19.37 -14.11 -2.17
C GLY A 588 -19.23 -14.56 -0.72
N ASP A 589 -20.35 -14.72 -0.04
CA ASP A 589 -20.36 -15.30 1.30
C ASP A 589 -19.78 -16.71 1.25
N PRO A 590 -18.76 -17.02 2.07
CA PRO A 590 -18.16 -18.35 2.05
C PRO A 590 -19.19 -19.41 2.45
N GLU A 591 -19.21 -20.52 1.73
CA GLU A 591 -19.97 -21.70 2.14
C GLU A 591 -19.12 -22.46 3.16
N TYR A 592 -19.41 -22.29 4.46
CA TYR A 592 -18.62 -22.87 5.53
C TYR A 592 -18.70 -24.39 5.56
N ASN A 593 -17.56 -25.06 5.77
CA ASN A 593 -17.50 -26.51 5.94
C ASN A 593 -18.10 -26.95 7.28
N GLU A 594 -17.92 -26.13 8.31
CA GLU A 594 -18.41 -26.38 9.65
C GLU A 594 -18.74 -25.05 10.36
N THR A 595 -19.75 -25.06 11.22
CA THR A 595 -20.06 -23.95 12.11
C THR A 595 -20.06 -24.42 13.55
N HIS A 596 -19.53 -23.62 14.47
CA HIS A 596 -19.42 -23.93 15.89
C HIS A 596 -20.08 -22.84 16.74
N SER A 597 -21.10 -23.21 17.51
CA SER A 597 -21.84 -22.30 18.37
C SER A 597 -21.19 -22.20 19.75
N ILE A 598 -21.00 -20.98 20.23
CA ILE A 598 -20.36 -20.63 21.50
C ILE A 598 -21.30 -19.74 22.30
N THR A 599 -21.34 -19.93 23.62
CA THR A 599 -22.07 -19.05 24.52
C THR A 599 -21.07 -18.35 25.44
N LEU A 600 -20.91 -17.04 25.29
CA LEU A 600 -20.10 -16.23 26.17
C LEU A 600 -20.91 -15.85 27.41
N GLU A 601 -20.42 -16.18 28.61
CA GLU A 601 -21.12 -15.91 29.85
C GLU A 601 -20.58 -14.64 30.52
N LYS A 602 -21.48 -13.78 30.99
CA LYS A 602 -21.15 -12.59 31.77
C LYS A 602 -20.39 -12.95 33.05
N SER A 603 -20.70 -14.10 33.66
CA SER A 603 -20.08 -14.59 34.86
C SER A 603 -18.57 -14.82 34.76
N ASN A 604 -18.04 -15.06 33.55
CA ASN A 604 -16.62 -15.21 33.25
C ASN A 604 -16.02 -14.03 32.44
N GLY A 605 -16.74 -12.91 32.41
CA GLY A 605 -16.30 -11.70 31.67
C GLY A 605 -16.38 -11.82 30.16
N TYR A 606 -17.30 -12.63 29.63
CA TYR A 606 -17.50 -12.89 28.22
C TYR A 606 -16.25 -13.40 27.49
N THR A 607 -15.43 -14.20 28.16
CA THR A 607 -14.26 -14.86 27.56
C THR A 607 -14.55 -16.33 27.34
N ASP A 608 -14.13 -16.87 26.22
CA ASP A 608 -14.13 -18.29 25.93
C ASP A 608 -12.95 -18.69 25.05
N SER A 609 -12.53 -19.95 25.15
CA SER A 609 -11.52 -20.53 24.30
C SER A 609 -11.72 -22.03 24.15
N GLY A 610 -11.55 -22.53 22.96
CA GLY A 610 -11.77 -23.94 22.68
C GLY A 610 -11.23 -24.35 21.33
N SER A 611 -11.64 -25.53 20.87
CA SER A 611 -11.31 -26.01 19.55
C SER A 611 -12.44 -26.90 19.01
N PHE A 612 -12.57 -26.92 17.68
CA PHE A 612 -13.45 -27.87 16.98
C PHE A 612 -12.75 -28.39 15.75
N SER A 613 -13.11 -29.60 15.29
CA SER A 613 -12.45 -30.26 14.16
C SER A 613 -13.46 -30.72 13.15
N PHE A 614 -13.07 -30.71 11.88
CA PHE A 614 -13.83 -31.26 10.77
C PHE A 614 -12.92 -31.88 9.71
N THR A 615 -13.48 -32.74 8.86
CA THR A 615 -12.73 -33.33 7.76
C THR A 615 -12.86 -32.47 6.50
N TYR A 616 -11.74 -32.31 5.79
CA TYR A 616 -11.70 -31.62 4.51
C TYR A 616 -11.05 -32.51 3.45
N TYR A 617 -11.35 -32.25 2.17
CA TYR A 617 -10.75 -32.96 1.06
C TYR A 617 -9.91 -32.00 0.22
N SER A 618 -8.60 -32.19 0.18
CA SER A 618 -7.70 -31.42 -0.69
C SER A 618 -6.88 -32.36 -1.56
N LEU A 619 -6.72 -31.98 -2.84
CA LEU A 619 -5.81 -32.62 -3.78
C LEU A 619 -4.50 -31.84 -3.91
N SER A 620 -4.35 -30.72 -3.20
CA SER A 620 -3.19 -29.80 -3.23
C SER A 620 -2.45 -29.80 -1.91
N GLU A 621 -1.13 -29.58 -1.96
CA GLU A 621 -0.29 -29.37 -0.77
C GLU A 621 -0.54 -27.98 -0.14
N THR A 622 -1.15 -27.06 -0.89
CA THR A 622 -1.51 -25.70 -0.40
C THR A 622 -3.01 -25.62 -0.20
N VAL A 623 -3.44 -25.33 1.01
CA VAL A 623 -4.85 -25.11 1.37
C VAL A 623 -4.96 -23.74 2.05
N TYR A 624 -6.06 -23.05 1.78
CA TYR A 624 -6.47 -21.82 2.45
C TYR A 624 -7.54 -22.14 3.47
N TRP A 625 -7.52 -21.44 4.59
CA TRP A 625 -8.57 -21.59 5.59
C TRP A 625 -9.00 -20.21 6.10
N LEU A 626 -10.26 -20.13 6.54
CA LEU A 626 -10.86 -18.96 7.15
C LEU A 626 -11.71 -19.43 8.32
N ALA A 627 -11.66 -18.73 9.44
CA ALA A 627 -12.61 -18.90 10.54
C ALA A 627 -13.01 -17.50 11.04
N GLU A 628 -14.29 -17.20 11.01
CA GLU A 628 -14.85 -15.90 11.36
C GLU A 628 -16.20 -16.01 12.06
N VAL A 629 -16.66 -14.93 12.70
CA VAL A 629 -18.00 -14.89 13.30
C VAL A 629 -19.04 -14.76 12.20
N THR A 630 -19.93 -15.77 12.12
CA THR A 630 -21.02 -15.81 11.13
C THR A 630 -22.33 -15.30 11.69
N SER A 631 -22.52 -15.39 12.99
CA SER A 631 -23.64 -14.76 13.68
C SER A 631 -23.27 -14.41 15.12
N CYS A 632 -23.87 -13.34 15.62
CA CYS A 632 -23.75 -12.93 17.02
C CYS A 632 -25.06 -12.31 17.48
N SER A 633 -25.47 -12.65 18.70
CA SER A 633 -26.66 -12.05 19.34
C SER A 633 -26.43 -11.83 20.83
N GLY A 634 -26.81 -10.66 21.32
CA GLY A 634 -26.72 -10.25 22.71
C GLY A 634 -26.70 -8.74 22.86
N GLN A 635 -26.62 -8.27 24.08
CA GLN A 635 -26.55 -6.84 24.40
C GLN A 635 -25.43 -6.60 25.39
N ILE A 636 -24.64 -5.55 25.13
CA ILE A 636 -23.67 -5.01 26.07
C ILE A 636 -24.03 -3.58 26.43
N CYS A 637 -23.67 -3.14 27.61
CA CYS A 637 -23.86 -1.77 28.07
C CYS A 637 -22.48 -1.14 28.29
N GLU A 638 -22.20 -0.07 27.55
CA GLU A 638 -20.96 0.70 27.61
C GLU A 638 -21.04 1.87 28.59
#